data_15f97357a964f72fab52b837bb8454a5
#
_entry.id   15f97357a964f72fab52b837bb8454a5
#
_cell.length_a   1.000
_cell.length_b   1.000
_cell.length_c   1.000
_cell.angle_alpha   90.00
_cell.angle_beta   90.00
_cell.angle_gamma   90.00
#
_symmetry.space_group_name_H-M   'P 1'
#
loop_
_entity.id
_entity.type
_entity.pdbx_description
1 polymer ?
#
loop_
_entity_poly.entity_id
_entity_poly.type
_entity_poly.pdbx_seq_one_letter_code
_entity_poly.pdbx_strand_id
1 'polypeptide(L)'
;MSKSVVLAEKPSVARDIARVLGCHKKGNGFLEGTQYIVTWALGHLVTHADPEQYDNSYKEWKLEDLPILPQPFKLVPIKQTMKQFNAVKAQLNRSDVNEIIIATDAGREGELVARWILDKAKTKKPIKRLWISSVTDQAIQKGFRELKDGRAYEHLFEAAVARAEADWVVGINATRALTVKYNAQLSTGRVQTPTLAMIATREKQINDFTSKPFYGLQALTIETNYTWSFGSNNQTSNFNKEQVEQVLKKLDANKEGKISSIQTTPKKQPAPPLFDLTELQKEGHRLFGWSAKETLSTLQGLYERHKVVTYPRTDSKHLSSDMKSTLIDRIKAVDLQPYRAAANSILRSNTIQPQKGVIDDARVSDHHAIIPTEESPVLQNLSDKERKLYDMIVKRFLAVFLPPHAYDQTVITLEVNGENFTAKGKTVRDEGWKRVYQQDKDDTSESTLPPVQKGDTIEIRAITMTQGETKPPARFNEGTLLAAMENPSSFMAGESKDIIQMAVETGGLGTVATRADIIEKLFNSFVIEKKGKDIHTTSKGKQLLELVPEDLKSPSLTGEWEQKLTKIAKGTLKKEQFMKEMVLFSKTVVSEIKQSDQKYKHDNVTGKTCPTCGKNLLEVNGKRGKMLVCQDRECGYKKSVSMQTNARCPVCHKRLEMRGEGDGKLFVCKCGHREKLSAFEKRRESSGGAKANKKDVQKFLKQQDEPENTAMAEALKKLLNKD
;
A
#
# COMPACT_ATOMS: atom_id res chain seq x y z
N MET A 1 41.37 20.79 6.17
CA MET A 1 40.53 21.00 4.96
C MET A 1 39.07 21.07 5.37
N SER A 2 38.35 22.02 4.80
CA SER A 2 36.92 22.17 5.04
C SER A 2 36.14 21.04 4.36
N LYS A 3 35.11 20.51 5.01
CA LYS A 3 34.29 19.38 4.52
C LYS A 3 32.83 19.80 4.29
N SER A 4 32.15 19.06 3.43
CA SER A 4 30.70 19.16 3.26
C SER A 4 30.01 17.93 3.86
N VAL A 5 28.88 18.15 4.58
CA VAL A 5 28.03 17.06 5.06
C VAL A 5 26.95 16.77 4.05
N VAL A 6 26.84 15.51 3.64
CA VAL A 6 25.76 15.00 2.78
C VAL A 6 24.75 14.27 3.65
N LEU A 7 23.49 14.74 3.66
CA LEU A 7 22.39 14.15 4.41
C LEU A 7 21.48 13.37 3.46
N ALA A 8 21.62 12.06 3.44
CA ALA A 8 20.73 11.17 2.71
C ALA A 8 19.48 10.78 3.52
N GLU A 9 18.42 10.32 2.88
CA GLU A 9 17.19 9.91 3.56
C GLU A 9 17.31 8.52 4.19
N LYS A 10 18.11 7.63 3.56
CA LYS A 10 18.17 6.21 3.92
C LYS A 10 19.62 5.72 3.96
N PRO A 11 19.93 4.71 4.81
CA PRO A 11 21.28 4.16 4.88
C PRO A 11 21.77 3.52 3.58
N SER A 12 20.88 2.97 2.74
CA SER A 12 21.24 2.39 1.43
C SER A 12 21.77 3.46 0.50
N VAL A 13 21.00 4.53 0.29
CA VAL A 13 21.36 5.68 -0.55
C VAL A 13 22.65 6.34 -0.05
N ALA A 14 22.78 6.49 1.28
CA ALA A 14 24.00 7.04 1.87
C ALA A 14 25.25 6.21 1.53
N ARG A 15 25.16 4.88 1.51
CA ARG A 15 26.27 4.00 1.14
C ARG A 15 26.66 4.14 -0.32
N ASP A 16 25.67 4.24 -1.22
CA ASP A 16 25.93 4.43 -2.66
C ASP A 16 26.59 5.78 -2.92
N ILE A 17 26.07 6.86 -2.32
CA ILE A 17 26.68 8.19 -2.40
C ILE A 17 28.11 8.16 -1.81
N ALA A 18 28.30 7.55 -0.64
CA ALA A 18 29.59 7.48 0.03
C ALA A 18 30.64 6.71 -0.81
N ARG A 19 30.23 5.62 -1.47
CA ARG A 19 31.09 4.84 -2.37
C ARG A 19 31.55 5.69 -3.55
N VAL A 20 30.63 6.39 -4.21
CA VAL A 20 30.94 7.26 -5.36
C VAL A 20 31.83 8.44 -4.95
N LEU A 21 31.65 8.98 -3.74
CA LEU A 21 32.44 10.11 -3.21
C LEU A 21 33.73 9.70 -2.50
N GLY A 22 34.08 8.41 -2.45
CA GLY A 22 35.29 7.91 -1.80
C GLY A 22 35.26 8.04 -0.27
N CYS A 23 34.09 7.94 0.36
CA CYS A 23 33.94 8.01 1.81
C CYS A 23 33.97 6.61 2.43
N HIS A 24 35.13 6.15 2.86
CA HIS A 24 35.33 4.76 3.31
C HIS A 24 35.45 4.61 4.84
N LYS A 25 35.81 5.69 5.56
CA LYS A 25 35.98 5.66 7.01
C LYS A 25 34.60 5.58 7.71
N LYS A 26 34.33 4.46 8.36
CA LYS A 26 33.08 4.23 9.06
C LYS A 26 33.07 4.93 10.44
N GLY A 27 31.99 5.68 10.71
CA GLY A 27 31.67 6.25 12.00
C GLY A 27 30.32 5.78 12.53
N ASN A 28 29.92 6.26 13.71
CA ASN A 28 28.61 5.96 14.26
C ASN A 28 27.52 6.81 13.57
N GLY A 29 26.81 6.22 12.60
CA GLY A 29 25.77 6.89 11.82
C GLY A 29 26.27 7.76 10.67
N PHE A 30 27.52 7.61 10.22
CA PHE A 30 28.08 8.31 9.07
C PHE A 30 29.24 7.54 8.42
N LEU A 31 29.60 7.97 7.20
CA LEU A 31 30.77 7.55 6.43
C LEU A 31 31.59 8.79 6.09
N GLU A 32 32.90 8.77 6.26
CA GLU A 32 33.75 9.95 6.07
C GLU A 32 34.84 9.71 5.03
N GLY A 33 35.02 10.70 4.19
CA GLY A 33 36.12 10.83 3.21
C GLY A 33 36.97 12.07 3.47
N THR A 34 37.76 12.45 2.48
CA THR A 34 38.62 13.65 2.54
C THR A 34 37.82 14.95 2.47
N GLN A 35 36.84 15.02 1.58
CA GLN A 35 36.03 16.22 1.32
C GLN A 35 34.59 16.11 1.86
N TYR A 36 34.05 14.91 2.00
CA TYR A 36 32.66 14.68 2.34
C TYR A 36 32.49 13.83 3.60
N ILE A 37 31.40 14.10 4.32
CA ILE A 37 30.88 13.27 5.40
C ILE A 37 29.45 12.92 4.99
N VAL A 38 29.20 11.64 4.73
CA VAL A 38 27.86 11.15 4.35
C VAL A 38 27.17 10.58 5.57
N THR A 39 26.07 11.18 5.96
CA THR A 39 25.19 10.72 7.04
C THR A 39 23.77 10.51 6.50
N TRP A 40 22.87 9.94 7.30
CA TRP A 40 21.54 9.56 6.83
C TRP A 40 20.47 9.68 7.89
N ALA A 41 19.24 9.88 7.42
CA ALA A 41 18.03 9.69 8.19
C ALA A 41 17.58 8.21 8.14
N LEU A 42 16.45 7.91 8.78
CA LEU A 42 15.76 6.61 8.73
C LEU A 42 14.29 6.84 8.33
N GLY A 43 14.07 7.67 7.30
CA GLY A 43 12.85 8.41 7.10
C GLY A 43 12.80 9.59 8.08
N HIS A 44 11.64 9.91 8.64
CA HIS A 44 11.53 11.00 9.61
C HIS A 44 12.32 10.71 10.91
N LEU A 45 13.20 11.65 11.29
CA LEU A 45 13.85 11.68 12.61
C LEU A 45 13.23 12.71 13.55
N VAL A 46 12.44 13.64 12.98
CA VAL A 46 11.77 14.74 13.66
C VAL A 46 10.31 14.75 13.27
N THR A 47 9.44 15.13 14.21
CA THR A 47 7.99 15.23 14.02
C THR A 47 7.43 16.41 14.79
N HIS A 48 6.16 16.78 14.54
CA HIS A 48 5.44 17.70 15.39
C HIS A 48 5.27 17.12 16.80
N ALA A 49 5.30 18.00 17.79
CA ALA A 49 5.00 17.66 19.17
C ALA A 49 3.57 17.18 19.35
N ASP A 50 3.36 16.23 20.26
CA ASP A 50 2.02 15.86 20.70
C ASP A 50 1.39 16.98 21.53
N PRO A 51 0.04 17.08 21.63
CA PRO A 51 -0.63 18.14 22.38
C PRO A 51 -0.12 18.36 23.80
N GLU A 52 0.15 17.27 24.55
CA GLU A 52 0.67 17.36 25.92
C GLU A 52 2.07 17.95 26.06
N GLN A 53 2.79 18.13 24.95
CA GLN A 53 4.10 18.78 24.95
C GLN A 53 3.98 20.30 24.74
N TYR A 54 2.78 20.79 24.42
CA TYR A 54 2.44 22.23 24.40
C TYR A 54 1.90 22.65 25.77
N ASP A 55 0.92 21.89 26.30
CA ASP A 55 0.35 22.09 27.63
C ASP A 55 0.01 20.75 28.27
N ASN A 56 0.39 20.60 29.56
CA ASN A 56 0.11 19.38 30.33
C ASN A 56 -1.40 19.10 30.51
N SER A 57 -2.26 20.10 30.48
CA SER A 57 -3.72 19.96 30.54
C SER A 57 -4.24 19.06 29.41
N TYR A 58 -3.61 19.10 28.23
CA TYR A 58 -3.98 18.29 27.08
C TYR A 58 -3.68 16.79 27.21
N LYS A 59 -3.07 16.33 28.35
CA LYS A 59 -2.99 14.90 28.67
C LYS A 59 -4.36 14.28 28.92
N GLU A 60 -5.23 15.03 29.56
CA GLU A 60 -6.64 14.72 29.67
C GLU A 60 -7.36 15.26 28.46
N TRP A 61 -8.13 14.41 27.79
CA TRP A 61 -8.87 14.83 26.64
C TRP A 61 -10.22 15.40 27.09
N LYS A 62 -10.36 16.71 26.99
CA LYS A 62 -11.58 17.44 27.32
C LYS A 62 -12.14 18.13 26.06
N LEU A 63 -13.46 18.23 25.99
CA LEU A 63 -14.14 18.84 24.85
C LEU A 63 -13.96 20.35 24.83
N GLU A 64 -13.83 20.96 26.00
CA GLU A 64 -13.65 22.41 26.21
C GLU A 64 -12.31 22.89 25.62
N ASP A 65 -11.27 22.07 25.69
CA ASP A 65 -9.92 22.42 25.23
C ASP A 65 -9.79 22.45 23.71
N LEU A 66 -10.84 22.03 22.97
CA LEU A 66 -10.81 21.92 21.52
C LEU A 66 -11.42 23.13 20.81
N PRO A 67 -10.83 23.59 19.71
CA PRO A 67 -9.69 23.01 19.03
C PRO A 67 -8.34 23.44 19.59
N ILE A 68 -7.35 22.52 19.62
CA ILE A 68 -5.96 22.79 19.95
C ILE A 68 -5.28 23.36 18.70
N LEU A 69 -4.77 24.58 18.79
CA LEU A 69 -4.20 25.34 17.68
C LEU A 69 -2.84 25.90 18.05
N PRO A 70 -1.76 25.11 17.99
CA PRO A 70 -0.42 25.57 18.39
C PRO A 70 0.10 26.68 17.49
N GLN A 71 0.70 27.71 18.09
CA GLN A 71 1.43 28.77 17.40
C GLN A 71 2.62 29.21 18.26
N PRO A 72 3.87 28.98 17.83
CA PRO A 72 4.28 28.20 16.65
C PRO A 72 4.18 26.70 16.87
N PHE A 73 4.23 25.92 15.78
CA PHE A 73 4.37 24.47 15.87
C PHE A 73 5.74 24.08 16.41
N LYS A 74 5.75 23.14 17.36
CA LYS A 74 6.97 22.66 18.02
C LYS A 74 7.43 21.37 17.38
N LEU A 75 8.68 21.32 16.94
CA LEU A 75 9.32 20.11 16.43
C LEU A 75 10.02 19.34 17.56
N VAL A 76 9.91 18.02 17.54
CA VAL A 76 10.55 17.12 18.50
C VAL A 76 11.20 15.92 17.79
N PRO A 77 12.37 15.44 18.26
CA PRO A 77 12.95 14.22 17.73
C PRO A 77 12.08 13.01 18.09
N ILE A 78 11.98 12.07 17.17
CA ILE A 78 11.25 10.82 17.35
C ILE A 78 12.06 9.92 18.32
N LYS A 79 11.43 9.46 19.40
CA LYS A 79 12.11 8.70 20.49
C LYS A 79 12.84 7.46 19.98
N GLN A 80 12.22 6.71 19.06
CA GLN A 80 12.77 5.47 18.51
C GLN A 80 14.04 5.70 17.67
N THR A 81 14.17 6.86 17.02
CA THR A 81 15.29 7.21 16.13
C THR A 81 16.24 8.25 16.74
N MET A 82 16.09 8.56 18.02
CA MET A 82 16.88 9.58 18.74
C MET A 82 18.39 9.38 18.59
N LYS A 83 18.85 8.11 18.62
CA LYS A 83 20.28 7.79 18.47
C LYS A 83 20.80 8.28 17.12
N GLN A 84 20.07 8.03 16.04
CA GLN A 84 20.45 8.46 14.70
C GLN A 84 20.32 9.99 14.54
N PHE A 85 19.26 10.60 15.11
CA PHE A 85 19.16 12.06 15.13
C PHE A 85 20.37 12.72 15.76
N ASN A 86 20.85 12.22 16.91
CA ASN A 86 22.03 12.75 17.60
C ASN A 86 23.30 12.53 16.77
N ALA A 87 23.45 11.40 16.07
CA ALA A 87 24.58 11.15 15.18
C ALA A 87 24.61 12.17 14.03
N VAL A 88 23.47 12.38 13.37
CA VAL A 88 23.32 13.38 12.29
C VAL A 88 23.63 14.79 12.82
N LYS A 89 22.99 15.20 13.93
CA LYS A 89 23.20 16.51 14.56
C LYS A 89 24.67 16.77 14.86
N ALA A 90 25.40 15.75 15.34
CA ALA A 90 26.83 15.88 15.64
C ALA A 90 27.64 16.21 14.36
N GLN A 91 27.34 15.56 13.21
CA GLN A 91 28.04 15.83 11.97
C GLN A 91 27.70 17.23 11.40
N LEU A 92 26.41 17.62 11.45
CA LEU A 92 25.96 18.92 10.96
C LEU A 92 26.65 20.10 11.69
N ASN A 93 27.00 19.93 12.97
CA ASN A 93 27.55 20.98 13.83
C ASN A 93 29.09 20.91 14.01
N ARG A 94 29.78 20.04 13.25
CA ARG A 94 31.27 19.98 13.27
C ARG A 94 31.87 21.30 12.82
N SER A 95 32.97 21.69 13.44
CA SER A 95 33.71 22.93 13.12
C SER A 95 34.43 22.87 11.77
N ASP A 96 34.84 21.66 11.32
CA ASP A 96 35.46 21.43 10.03
C ASP A 96 34.48 21.33 8.85
N VAL A 97 33.18 21.47 9.11
CA VAL A 97 32.11 21.46 8.10
C VAL A 97 31.66 22.88 7.79
N ASN A 98 31.67 23.26 6.53
CA ASN A 98 31.27 24.61 6.07
C ASN A 98 29.96 24.64 5.27
N GLU A 99 29.49 23.50 4.76
CA GLU A 99 28.31 23.43 3.91
C GLU A 99 27.56 22.10 4.13
N ILE A 100 26.24 22.11 3.87
CA ILE A 100 25.38 20.94 3.96
C ILE A 100 24.75 20.68 2.60
N ILE A 101 24.83 19.42 2.15
CA ILE A 101 24.20 18.95 0.93
C ILE A 101 23.01 18.06 1.31
N ILE A 102 21.79 18.54 1.04
CA ILE A 102 20.58 17.73 1.18
C ILE A 102 20.53 16.75 0.01
N ALA A 103 20.56 15.45 0.33
CA ALA A 103 20.51 14.32 -0.59
C ALA A 103 19.38 13.34 -0.24
N THR A 104 18.30 13.87 0.35
CA THR A 104 17.05 13.13 0.56
C THR A 104 16.29 12.99 -0.76
N ASP A 105 15.26 12.14 -0.79
CA ASP A 105 14.46 11.87 -1.99
C ASP A 105 14.03 13.19 -2.68
N ALA A 106 13.94 13.16 -4.00
CA ALA A 106 13.72 14.34 -4.84
C ALA A 106 12.23 14.77 -4.87
N GLY A 107 11.65 15.08 -3.71
CA GLY A 107 10.25 15.41 -3.54
C GLY A 107 9.95 16.25 -2.31
N ARG A 108 8.67 16.60 -2.12
CA ARG A 108 8.18 17.37 -0.97
C ARG A 108 8.57 16.75 0.37
N GLU A 109 8.39 15.43 0.50
CA GLU A 109 8.68 14.71 1.75
C GLU A 109 10.17 14.71 2.05
N GLY A 110 11.03 14.54 1.04
CA GLY A 110 12.47 14.60 1.21
C GLY A 110 12.94 15.96 1.71
N GLU A 111 12.36 17.06 1.20
CA GLU A 111 12.61 18.41 1.72
C GLU A 111 12.18 18.55 3.19
N LEU A 112 11.00 18.02 3.54
CA LEU A 112 10.47 18.06 4.90
C LEU A 112 11.40 17.31 5.87
N VAL A 113 11.77 16.07 5.53
CA VAL A 113 12.67 15.23 6.33
C VAL A 113 13.98 15.96 6.62
N ALA A 114 14.64 16.46 5.57
CA ALA A 114 15.93 17.12 5.70
C ALA A 114 15.84 18.41 6.51
N ARG A 115 14.96 19.32 6.14
CA ARG A 115 14.90 20.66 6.74
C ARG A 115 14.42 20.64 8.19
N TRP A 116 13.51 19.74 8.58
CA TRP A 116 13.16 19.55 9.98
C TRP A 116 14.34 19.07 10.82
N ILE A 117 15.20 18.20 10.24
CA ILE A 117 16.45 17.77 10.91
C ILE A 117 17.39 18.96 11.08
N LEU A 118 17.59 19.79 10.03
CA LEU A 118 18.47 20.96 10.07
C LEU A 118 17.98 22.00 11.08
N ASP A 119 16.68 22.30 11.08
CA ASP A 119 16.06 23.22 12.03
C ASP A 119 16.23 22.72 13.47
N LYS A 120 15.91 21.46 13.73
CA LYS A 120 16.07 20.88 15.08
C LYS A 120 17.52 20.73 15.51
N ALA A 121 18.44 20.56 14.58
CA ALA A 121 19.88 20.59 14.86
C ALA A 121 20.42 22.02 15.10
N LYS A 122 19.65 23.05 14.74
CA LYS A 122 20.00 24.49 14.83
C LYS A 122 21.26 24.84 14.04
N THR A 123 21.46 24.23 12.87
CA THR A 123 22.59 24.57 12.00
C THR A 123 22.26 25.83 11.17
N LYS A 124 23.31 26.65 10.93
CA LYS A 124 23.19 27.89 10.11
C LYS A 124 24.07 27.83 8.86
N LYS A 125 24.59 26.65 8.52
CA LYS A 125 25.51 26.49 7.38
C LYS A 125 24.77 26.61 6.06
N PRO A 126 25.42 27.06 4.97
CA PRO A 126 24.84 27.08 3.65
C PRO A 126 24.34 25.71 3.21
N ILE A 127 23.21 25.70 2.50
CA ILE A 127 22.53 24.48 2.07
C ILE A 127 22.61 24.39 0.54
N LYS A 128 23.06 23.23 0.07
CA LYS A 128 22.97 22.79 -1.33
C LYS A 128 22.00 21.64 -1.45
N ARG A 129 21.47 21.42 -2.63
CA ARG A 129 20.50 20.35 -2.93
C ARG A 129 21.02 19.45 -4.05
N LEU A 130 21.17 18.17 -3.76
CA LEU A 130 21.31 17.10 -4.72
C LEU A 130 19.94 16.63 -5.16
N TRP A 131 19.58 16.80 -6.43
CA TRP A 131 18.27 16.42 -6.97
C TRP A 131 18.43 15.31 -7.99
N ILE A 132 18.23 14.05 -7.56
CA ILE A 132 18.37 12.85 -8.40
C ILE A 132 17.21 11.89 -8.11
N SER A 133 16.71 11.20 -9.14
CA SER A 133 15.65 10.18 -9.05
C SER A 133 16.20 8.75 -9.15
N SER A 134 17.52 8.59 -9.33
CA SER A 134 18.18 7.29 -9.30
C SER A 134 19.52 7.39 -8.54
N VAL A 135 20.02 6.25 -8.09
CA VAL A 135 21.30 6.16 -7.34
C VAL A 135 22.39 5.45 -8.13
N THR A 136 22.30 5.47 -9.46
CA THR A 136 23.40 5.01 -10.32
C THR A 136 24.63 5.89 -10.13
N ASP A 137 25.81 5.34 -10.34
CA ASP A 137 27.06 6.09 -10.22
C ASP A 137 27.05 7.33 -11.10
N GLN A 138 26.53 7.18 -12.33
CA GLN A 138 26.42 8.28 -13.27
C GLN A 138 25.48 9.39 -12.78
N ALA A 139 24.31 9.03 -12.23
CA ALA A 139 23.35 9.99 -11.68
C ALA A 139 23.94 10.74 -10.48
N ILE A 140 24.61 10.03 -9.57
CA ILE A 140 25.25 10.64 -8.40
C ILE A 140 26.35 11.61 -8.85
N GLN A 141 27.28 11.17 -9.72
CA GLN A 141 28.39 12.02 -10.22
C GLN A 141 27.87 13.26 -10.95
N LYS A 142 26.85 13.10 -11.81
CA LYS A 142 26.23 14.22 -12.51
C LYS A 142 25.57 15.19 -11.52
N GLY A 143 24.78 14.64 -10.56
CA GLY A 143 24.08 15.45 -9.57
C GLY A 143 25.01 16.26 -8.68
N PHE A 144 26.16 15.70 -8.28
CA PHE A 144 27.18 16.44 -7.51
C PHE A 144 27.88 17.54 -8.32
N ARG A 145 27.93 17.44 -9.63
CA ARG A 145 28.41 18.54 -10.51
C ARG A 145 27.35 19.63 -10.69
N GLU A 146 26.08 19.31 -10.53
CA GLU A 146 24.93 20.18 -10.78
C GLU A 146 24.18 20.57 -9.50
N LEU A 147 24.87 20.59 -8.34
CA LEU A 147 24.25 20.96 -7.05
C LEU A 147 23.57 22.33 -7.14
N LYS A 148 22.32 22.41 -6.68
CA LYS A 148 21.53 23.61 -6.68
C LYS A 148 21.55 24.30 -5.32
N ASP A 149 21.28 25.60 -5.30
CA ASP A 149 21.09 26.36 -4.05
C ASP A 149 19.82 25.83 -3.32
N GLY A 150 19.94 25.57 -2.03
CA GLY A 150 18.81 25.10 -1.22
C GLY A 150 17.60 26.02 -1.21
N ARG A 151 17.80 27.34 -1.38
CA ARG A 151 16.72 28.35 -1.45
C ARG A 151 15.75 28.12 -2.59
N ALA A 152 16.17 27.51 -3.69
CA ALA A 152 15.31 27.18 -4.81
C ALA A 152 14.15 26.20 -4.44
N TYR A 153 14.24 25.53 -3.29
CA TYR A 153 13.28 24.52 -2.83
C TYR A 153 12.47 24.97 -1.60
N GLU A 154 12.54 26.25 -1.21
CA GLU A 154 11.80 26.76 -0.03
C GLU A 154 10.30 26.61 -0.17
N HIS A 155 9.72 26.99 -1.31
CA HIS A 155 8.28 26.83 -1.53
C HIS A 155 7.83 25.36 -1.52
N LEU A 156 8.69 24.45 -1.98
CA LEU A 156 8.41 23.02 -1.92
C LEU A 156 8.38 22.52 -0.47
N PHE A 157 9.33 22.99 0.35
CA PHE A 157 9.36 22.76 1.78
C PHE A 157 8.15 23.36 2.50
N GLU A 158 7.78 24.61 2.20
CA GLU A 158 6.60 25.26 2.77
C GLU A 158 5.31 24.48 2.48
N ALA A 159 5.16 23.94 1.28
CA ALA A 159 4.03 23.10 0.91
C ALA A 159 3.99 21.79 1.76
N ALA A 160 5.15 21.18 2.01
CA ALA A 160 5.23 19.97 2.84
C ALA A 160 4.92 20.29 4.32
N VAL A 161 5.42 21.38 4.85
CA VAL A 161 5.09 21.86 6.20
C VAL A 161 3.61 22.17 6.33
N ALA A 162 3.04 22.91 5.37
CA ALA A 162 1.61 23.23 5.34
C ALA A 162 0.74 21.99 5.41
N ARG A 163 1.10 20.94 4.64
CA ARG A 163 0.41 19.65 4.67
C ARG A 163 0.49 19.00 6.04
N ALA A 164 1.70 18.92 6.62
CA ALA A 164 1.92 18.26 7.91
C ALA A 164 1.18 18.99 9.04
N GLU A 165 1.22 20.33 9.07
CA GLU A 165 0.50 21.16 10.04
C GLU A 165 -1.02 21.02 9.90
N ALA A 166 -1.55 21.03 8.67
CA ALA A 166 -2.97 20.88 8.39
C ALA A 166 -3.48 19.47 8.80
N ASP A 167 -2.77 18.41 8.44
CA ASP A 167 -3.11 17.04 8.83
C ASP A 167 -3.09 16.89 10.37
N TRP A 168 -2.16 17.55 11.07
CA TRP A 168 -2.10 17.58 12.53
C TRP A 168 -3.31 18.32 13.13
N VAL A 169 -3.59 19.54 12.68
CA VAL A 169 -4.67 20.38 13.20
C VAL A 169 -6.04 19.71 13.02
N VAL A 170 -6.32 19.25 11.81
CA VAL A 170 -7.64 18.66 11.51
C VAL A 170 -7.76 17.26 12.14
N GLY A 171 -6.73 16.42 11.98
CA GLY A 171 -6.78 15.03 12.45
C GLY A 171 -6.87 14.90 13.97
N ILE A 172 -6.06 15.64 14.71
CA ILE A 172 -6.05 15.58 16.19
C ILE A 172 -7.34 16.14 16.76
N ASN A 173 -7.77 17.31 16.31
CA ASN A 173 -8.95 17.97 16.87
C ASN A 173 -10.23 17.20 16.58
N ALA A 174 -10.45 16.76 15.36
CA ALA A 174 -11.62 15.96 15.00
C ALA A 174 -11.62 14.59 15.73
N THR A 175 -10.47 13.91 15.81
CA THR A 175 -10.36 12.63 16.54
C THR A 175 -10.64 12.80 18.03
N ARG A 176 -10.08 13.84 18.67
CA ARG A 176 -10.34 14.09 20.09
C ARG A 176 -11.79 14.49 20.36
N ALA A 177 -12.37 15.35 19.52
CA ALA A 177 -13.76 15.77 19.64
C ALA A 177 -14.73 14.57 19.60
N LEU A 178 -14.60 13.72 18.57
CA LEU A 178 -15.41 12.50 18.44
C LEU A 178 -15.19 11.54 19.62
N THR A 179 -13.93 11.30 19.98
CA THR A 179 -13.59 10.34 21.04
C THR A 179 -14.11 10.77 22.39
N VAL A 180 -14.03 12.06 22.72
CA VAL A 180 -14.52 12.60 24.01
C VAL A 180 -16.04 12.64 24.04
N LYS A 181 -16.67 13.24 23.02
CA LYS A 181 -18.13 13.40 22.98
C LYS A 181 -18.87 12.06 23.07
N TYR A 182 -18.40 11.05 22.34
CA TYR A 182 -19.10 9.77 22.23
C TYR A 182 -18.51 8.68 23.14
N ASN A 183 -17.51 9.02 23.95
CA ASN A 183 -16.79 8.07 24.82
C ASN A 183 -16.39 6.77 24.11
N ALA A 184 -15.94 6.88 22.87
CA ALA A 184 -15.55 5.76 22.01
C ALA A 184 -14.28 6.13 21.24
N GLN A 185 -13.37 5.17 21.03
CA GLN A 185 -12.18 5.40 20.25
C GLN A 185 -12.54 5.56 18.75
N LEU A 186 -12.82 6.80 18.35
CA LEU A 186 -13.25 7.19 17.02
C LEU A 186 -12.15 8.04 16.38
N SER A 187 -11.34 7.41 15.54
CA SER A 187 -10.27 8.09 14.80
C SER A 187 -10.76 8.54 13.43
N THR A 188 -10.50 9.77 13.08
CA THR A 188 -10.83 10.38 11.78
C THR A 188 -9.59 11.02 11.15
N GLY A 189 -9.66 11.30 9.86
CA GLY A 189 -8.58 11.98 9.13
C GLY A 189 -8.88 12.07 7.65
N ARG A 190 -8.21 13.02 6.98
CA ARG A 190 -8.41 13.41 5.58
C ARG A 190 -8.35 12.25 4.57
N VAL A 191 -7.64 11.18 4.84
CA VAL A 191 -7.52 10.02 3.94
C VAL A 191 -8.29 8.81 4.46
N GLN A 192 -8.17 8.49 5.76
CA GLN A 192 -8.81 7.29 6.31
C GLN A 192 -10.35 7.37 6.30
N THR A 193 -10.92 8.56 6.54
CA THR A 193 -12.39 8.70 6.59
C THR A 193 -13.03 8.62 5.21
N PRO A 194 -12.53 9.31 4.16
CA PRO A 194 -13.02 9.09 2.80
C PRO A 194 -12.83 7.66 2.31
N THR A 195 -11.73 6.99 2.67
CA THR A 195 -11.54 5.57 2.33
C THR A 195 -12.63 4.69 2.95
N LEU A 196 -12.98 4.92 4.21
CA LEU A 196 -14.10 4.23 4.87
C LEU A 196 -15.44 4.56 4.20
N ALA A 197 -15.66 5.83 3.85
CA ALA A 197 -16.87 6.30 3.16
C ALA A 197 -17.05 5.63 1.79
N MET A 198 -15.98 5.45 1.00
CA MET A 198 -16.03 4.73 -0.28
C MET A 198 -16.50 3.27 -0.10
N ILE A 199 -16.04 2.59 0.96
CA ILE A 199 -16.46 1.21 1.26
C ILE A 199 -17.95 1.18 1.59
N ALA A 200 -18.42 2.08 2.44
CA ALA A 200 -19.82 2.18 2.80
C ALA A 200 -20.74 2.55 1.61
N THR A 201 -20.28 3.48 0.75
CA THR A 201 -20.98 3.84 -0.47
C THR A 201 -21.10 2.65 -1.42
N ARG A 202 -20.05 1.85 -1.57
CA ARG A 202 -20.09 0.60 -2.35
C ARG A 202 -21.08 -0.41 -1.76
N GLU A 203 -21.12 -0.56 -0.44
CA GLU A 203 -22.13 -1.40 0.21
C GLU A 203 -23.55 -0.90 -0.02
N LYS A 204 -23.77 0.41 0.02
CA LYS A 204 -25.05 1.01 -0.31
C LYS A 204 -25.43 0.75 -1.76
N GLN A 205 -24.52 0.96 -2.72
CA GLN A 205 -24.74 0.64 -4.15
C GLN A 205 -25.16 -0.82 -4.35
N ILE A 206 -24.59 -1.76 -3.60
CA ILE A 206 -24.91 -3.18 -3.68
C ILE A 206 -26.29 -3.46 -3.07
N ASN A 207 -26.60 -2.87 -1.91
CA ASN A 207 -27.86 -3.09 -1.21
C ASN A 207 -29.06 -2.47 -1.96
N ASP A 208 -28.87 -1.30 -2.57
CA ASP A 208 -29.89 -0.57 -3.30
C ASP A 208 -30.05 -1.08 -4.76
N PHE A 209 -29.17 -1.99 -5.18
CA PHE A 209 -29.19 -2.49 -6.56
C PHE A 209 -30.37 -3.40 -6.79
N THR A 210 -31.13 -3.09 -7.85
CA THR A 210 -32.20 -3.95 -8.33
C THR A 210 -31.76 -4.62 -9.63
N SER A 211 -31.69 -5.95 -9.63
CA SER A 211 -31.36 -6.74 -10.82
C SER A 211 -32.41 -6.56 -11.91
N LYS A 212 -31.96 -6.42 -13.14
CA LYS A 212 -32.83 -6.34 -14.34
C LYS A 212 -32.49 -7.50 -15.26
N PRO A 213 -33.47 -8.29 -15.69
CA PRO A 213 -33.23 -9.35 -16.67
C PRO A 213 -32.90 -8.75 -18.05
N PHE A 214 -32.04 -9.41 -18.77
CA PHE A 214 -31.77 -9.13 -20.18
C PHE A 214 -31.77 -10.42 -20.97
N TYR A 215 -32.12 -10.32 -22.26
CA TYR A 215 -32.34 -11.44 -23.15
C TYR A 215 -31.50 -11.30 -24.41
N GLY A 216 -31.04 -12.40 -24.94
CA GLY A 216 -30.34 -12.49 -26.20
C GLY A 216 -30.72 -13.76 -26.95
N LEU A 217 -30.18 -13.97 -28.14
CA LEU A 217 -30.35 -15.22 -28.91
C LEU A 217 -29.00 -15.82 -29.21
N GLN A 218 -28.96 -17.15 -29.28
CA GLN A 218 -27.79 -17.92 -29.66
C GLN A 218 -28.20 -18.96 -30.72
N ALA A 219 -27.55 -18.94 -31.89
CA ALA A 219 -27.66 -19.96 -32.88
C ALA A 219 -26.60 -21.04 -32.57
N LEU A 220 -27.08 -22.25 -32.32
CA LEU A 220 -26.28 -23.42 -31.99
C LEU A 220 -26.02 -24.21 -33.28
N THR A 221 -24.74 -24.40 -33.61
CA THR A 221 -24.33 -25.23 -34.78
C THR A 221 -23.47 -26.41 -34.25
N ILE A 222 -22.97 -27.25 -35.16
CA ILE A 222 -22.13 -28.41 -34.78
C ILE A 222 -20.79 -27.93 -34.22
N GLU A 223 -20.18 -26.92 -34.84
CA GLU A 223 -18.78 -26.57 -34.58
C GLU A 223 -18.61 -25.38 -33.63
N THR A 224 -19.58 -24.43 -33.65
CA THR A 224 -19.50 -23.23 -32.79
C THR A 224 -20.88 -22.64 -32.52
N ASN A 225 -20.95 -21.75 -31.53
CA ASN A 225 -22.18 -21.02 -31.24
C ASN A 225 -22.03 -19.57 -31.69
N TYR A 226 -23.06 -19.07 -32.36
CA TYR A 226 -23.14 -17.70 -32.84
C TYR A 226 -24.09 -16.91 -31.95
N THR A 227 -23.65 -15.75 -31.45
CA THR A 227 -24.45 -14.86 -30.62
C THR A 227 -25.12 -13.80 -31.47
N TRP A 228 -26.43 -13.64 -31.31
CA TRP A 228 -27.20 -12.60 -32.00
C TRP A 228 -26.63 -11.21 -31.75
N SER A 229 -26.54 -10.42 -32.80
CA SER A 229 -26.07 -9.05 -32.74
C SER A 229 -26.95 -8.14 -33.54
N PHE A 230 -27.41 -7.04 -32.97
CA PHE A 230 -28.36 -6.11 -33.58
C PHE A 230 -27.97 -4.64 -33.33
N GLY A 231 -28.58 -3.77 -34.12
CA GLY A 231 -28.30 -2.33 -34.07
C GLY A 231 -26.94 -1.93 -34.61
N SER A 232 -26.68 -0.64 -34.71
CA SER A 232 -25.42 -0.08 -35.21
C SER A 232 -24.21 -0.38 -34.31
N ASN A 233 -24.46 -0.64 -33.05
CA ASN A 233 -23.41 -0.90 -32.02
C ASN A 233 -23.19 -2.40 -31.77
N ASN A 234 -23.72 -3.30 -32.59
CA ASN A 234 -23.62 -4.75 -32.44
C ASN A 234 -23.96 -5.21 -31.01
N GLN A 235 -25.10 -4.77 -30.49
CA GLN A 235 -25.61 -5.18 -29.17
C GLN A 235 -25.97 -6.66 -29.19
N THR A 236 -25.68 -7.37 -28.11
CA THR A 236 -25.92 -8.82 -27.98
C THR A 236 -26.99 -9.16 -26.95
N SER A 237 -27.59 -8.15 -26.32
CA SER A 237 -28.64 -8.33 -25.31
C SER A 237 -29.63 -7.18 -25.31
N ASN A 238 -30.89 -7.47 -25.02
CA ASN A 238 -32.00 -6.54 -24.95
C ASN A 238 -32.74 -6.72 -23.62
N PHE A 239 -33.21 -5.63 -23.02
CA PHE A 239 -34.03 -5.68 -21.80
C PHE A 239 -35.50 -5.94 -22.08
N ASN A 240 -35.95 -5.86 -23.36
CA ASN A 240 -37.33 -6.15 -23.76
C ASN A 240 -37.42 -7.61 -24.22
N LYS A 241 -38.05 -8.45 -23.41
CA LYS A 241 -38.25 -9.88 -23.70
C LYS A 241 -39.10 -10.12 -24.92
N GLU A 242 -40.20 -9.35 -25.06
CA GLU A 242 -41.17 -9.52 -26.17
C GLU A 242 -40.52 -9.28 -27.54
N GLN A 243 -39.65 -8.28 -27.64
CA GLN A 243 -38.88 -8.03 -28.87
C GLN A 243 -37.98 -9.21 -29.22
N VAL A 244 -37.32 -9.81 -28.26
CA VAL A 244 -36.45 -10.97 -28.49
C VAL A 244 -37.27 -12.20 -28.86
N GLU A 245 -38.43 -12.42 -28.24
CA GLU A 245 -39.37 -13.50 -28.58
C GLU A 245 -39.94 -13.34 -30.00
N GLN A 246 -40.23 -12.12 -30.44
CA GLN A 246 -40.67 -11.84 -31.80
C GLN A 246 -39.60 -12.22 -32.85
N VAL A 247 -38.33 -11.85 -32.55
CA VAL A 247 -37.21 -12.22 -33.42
C VAL A 247 -37.03 -13.75 -33.43
N LEU A 248 -37.12 -14.40 -32.26
CA LEU A 248 -36.99 -15.85 -32.14
C LEU A 248 -38.10 -16.56 -32.99
N LYS A 249 -39.35 -16.14 -32.87
CA LYS A 249 -40.47 -16.71 -33.69
C LYS A 249 -40.24 -16.53 -35.18
N LYS A 250 -39.67 -15.37 -35.60
CA LYS A 250 -39.30 -15.15 -37.01
C LYS A 250 -38.23 -16.14 -37.51
N LEU A 251 -37.40 -16.62 -36.62
CA LEU A 251 -36.25 -17.48 -36.90
C LEU A 251 -36.51 -19.00 -36.67
N ASP A 252 -37.59 -19.38 -36.01
CA ASP A 252 -37.86 -20.75 -35.52
C ASP A 252 -37.93 -21.79 -36.64
N ALA A 253 -38.38 -21.39 -37.85
CA ALA A 253 -38.45 -22.26 -39.02
C ALA A 253 -37.10 -22.40 -39.76
N ASN A 254 -36.11 -21.62 -39.42
CA ASN A 254 -34.85 -21.56 -40.17
C ASN A 254 -33.81 -22.53 -39.58
N LYS A 255 -33.50 -23.56 -40.37
CA LYS A 255 -32.46 -24.56 -40.04
C LYS A 255 -31.12 -24.28 -40.70
N GLU A 256 -31.02 -23.22 -41.45
CA GLU A 256 -29.80 -22.83 -42.16
C GLU A 256 -29.54 -21.34 -42.04
N GLY A 257 -28.29 -20.97 -42.03
CA GLY A 257 -27.83 -19.58 -42.10
C GLY A 257 -26.67 -19.46 -43.09
N LYS A 258 -26.48 -18.27 -43.63
CA LYS A 258 -25.40 -18.00 -44.59
C LYS A 258 -24.31 -17.14 -43.96
N ILE A 259 -23.04 -17.51 -44.17
CA ILE A 259 -21.92 -16.67 -43.78
C ILE A 259 -21.89 -15.41 -44.65
N SER A 260 -22.32 -14.28 -44.05
CA SER A 260 -22.39 -12.99 -44.73
C SER A 260 -21.04 -12.26 -44.73
N SER A 261 -20.28 -12.39 -43.69
CA SER A 261 -18.93 -11.80 -43.63
C SER A 261 -17.98 -12.55 -42.72
N ILE A 262 -16.68 -12.47 -43.04
CA ILE A 262 -15.57 -12.91 -42.23
C ILE A 262 -14.58 -11.77 -42.19
N GLN A 263 -14.33 -11.23 -40.99
CA GLN A 263 -13.39 -10.13 -40.77
C GLN A 263 -12.25 -10.59 -39.86
N THR A 264 -11.03 -10.64 -40.40
CA THR A 264 -9.84 -10.92 -39.62
C THR A 264 -9.04 -9.65 -39.45
N THR A 265 -8.82 -9.27 -38.18
CA THR A 265 -8.09 -8.06 -37.82
C THR A 265 -6.85 -8.44 -37.04
N PRO A 266 -5.64 -8.13 -37.52
CA PRO A 266 -4.43 -8.36 -36.75
C PRO A 266 -4.39 -7.41 -35.55
N LYS A 267 -4.12 -7.95 -34.37
CA LYS A 267 -3.98 -7.23 -33.11
C LYS A 267 -2.59 -7.44 -32.53
N LYS A 268 -2.03 -6.38 -31.95
CA LYS A 268 -0.78 -6.43 -31.20
C LYS A 268 -1.03 -5.89 -29.81
N GLN A 269 -0.73 -6.68 -28.81
CA GLN A 269 -0.85 -6.30 -27.41
C GLN A 269 0.56 -6.11 -26.82
N PRO A 270 0.96 -4.87 -26.47
CA PRO A 270 2.25 -4.61 -25.82
C PRO A 270 2.29 -5.27 -24.45
N ALA A 271 3.49 -5.45 -23.91
CA ALA A 271 3.65 -5.89 -22.51
C ALA A 271 3.04 -4.84 -21.56
N PRO A 272 2.48 -5.30 -20.42
CA PRO A 272 2.01 -4.37 -19.41
C PRO A 272 3.18 -3.53 -18.87
N PRO A 273 2.93 -2.29 -18.42
CA PRO A 273 3.96 -1.43 -17.83
C PRO A 273 4.69 -2.10 -16.66
N LEU A 274 5.88 -1.62 -16.33
CA LEU A 274 6.59 -2.04 -15.12
C LEU A 274 5.75 -1.77 -13.87
N PHE A 275 6.13 -2.38 -12.75
CA PHE A 275 5.42 -2.20 -11.50
C PHE A 275 5.78 -0.90 -10.80
N ASP A 276 4.76 -0.13 -10.41
CA ASP A 276 4.78 0.70 -9.21
C ASP A 276 4.35 -0.14 -7.99
N LEU A 277 4.35 0.46 -6.80
CA LEU A 277 3.95 -0.26 -5.59
C LEU A 277 2.47 -0.64 -5.60
N THR A 278 1.59 0.26 -6.04
CA THR A 278 0.14 0.00 -6.05
C THR A 278 -0.22 -1.16 -6.96
N GLU A 279 0.34 -1.18 -8.19
CA GLU A 279 0.09 -2.25 -9.15
C GLU A 279 0.64 -3.59 -8.66
N LEU A 280 1.84 -3.59 -8.04
CA LEU A 280 2.42 -4.78 -7.44
C LEU A 280 1.57 -5.32 -6.28
N GLN A 281 1.02 -4.45 -5.44
CA GLN A 281 0.10 -4.84 -4.35
C GLN A 281 -1.22 -5.40 -4.88
N LYS A 282 -1.79 -4.79 -5.92
CA LYS A 282 -3.00 -5.29 -6.60
C LYS A 282 -2.78 -6.68 -7.17
N GLU A 283 -1.68 -6.88 -7.88
CA GLU A 283 -1.34 -8.15 -8.50
C GLU A 283 -1.00 -9.22 -7.46
N GLY A 284 -0.27 -8.88 -6.40
CA GLY A 284 0.00 -9.76 -5.26
C GLY A 284 -1.29 -10.20 -4.54
N HIS A 285 -2.26 -9.29 -4.42
CA HIS A 285 -3.60 -9.63 -3.91
C HIS A 285 -4.36 -10.56 -4.85
N ARG A 286 -4.34 -10.27 -6.16
CA ARG A 286 -5.03 -11.07 -7.19
C ARG A 286 -4.52 -12.51 -7.24
N LEU A 287 -3.19 -12.69 -7.25
CA LEU A 287 -2.56 -14.00 -7.41
C LEU A 287 -2.52 -14.81 -6.10
N PHE A 288 -2.26 -14.18 -4.98
CA PHE A 288 -1.93 -14.84 -3.73
C PHE A 288 -2.86 -14.51 -2.57
N GLY A 289 -3.78 -13.56 -2.74
CA GLY A 289 -4.66 -13.08 -1.66
C GLY A 289 -3.93 -12.27 -0.58
N TRP A 290 -2.70 -11.79 -0.85
CA TRP A 290 -1.91 -11.04 0.13
C TRP A 290 -2.51 -9.67 0.41
N SER A 291 -2.33 -9.20 1.64
CA SER A 291 -2.67 -7.82 1.97
C SER A 291 -1.68 -6.84 1.35
N ALA A 292 -2.11 -5.59 1.19
CA ALA A 292 -1.24 -4.51 0.72
C ALA A 292 0.00 -4.37 1.62
N LYS A 293 -0.18 -4.48 2.94
CA LYS A 293 0.91 -4.41 3.93
C LYS A 293 1.86 -5.59 3.83
N GLU A 294 1.34 -6.80 3.62
CA GLU A 294 2.13 -8.01 3.44
C GLU A 294 3.00 -7.92 2.20
N THR A 295 2.44 -7.49 1.07
CA THR A 295 3.19 -7.28 -0.17
C THR A 295 4.31 -6.25 0.03
N LEU A 296 4.02 -5.11 0.66
CA LEU A 296 5.02 -4.08 0.96
C LEU A 296 6.12 -4.59 1.87
N SER A 297 5.80 -5.31 2.95
CA SER A 297 6.81 -5.83 3.88
C SER A 297 7.71 -6.89 3.23
N THR A 298 7.16 -7.74 2.35
CA THR A 298 7.91 -8.72 1.57
C THR A 298 8.85 -8.02 0.58
N LEU A 299 8.35 -6.98 -0.09
CA LEU A 299 9.13 -6.17 -1.03
C LEU A 299 10.27 -5.42 -0.33
N GLN A 300 10.03 -4.88 0.87
CA GLN A 300 11.08 -4.27 1.69
C GLN A 300 12.18 -5.28 2.07
N GLY A 301 11.81 -6.54 2.35
CA GLY A 301 12.78 -7.61 2.59
C GLY A 301 13.68 -7.85 1.38
N LEU A 302 13.11 -7.91 0.17
CA LEU A 302 13.86 -8.05 -1.09
C LEU A 302 14.80 -6.85 -1.33
N TYR A 303 14.36 -5.65 -1.01
CA TYR A 303 15.15 -4.41 -1.18
C TYR A 303 16.25 -4.24 -0.13
N GLU A 304 15.91 -4.35 1.17
CA GLU A 304 16.83 -3.97 2.24
C GLU A 304 17.82 -5.09 2.59
N ARG A 305 17.34 -6.33 2.69
CA ARG A 305 18.11 -7.50 3.10
C ARG A 305 18.81 -8.17 1.93
N HIS A 306 18.04 -8.46 0.86
CA HIS A 306 18.57 -9.18 -0.31
C HIS A 306 19.15 -8.27 -1.38
N LYS A 307 18.72 -7.00 -1.45
CA LYS A 307 19.16 -5.98 -2.42
C LYS A 307 18.94 -6.36 -3.90
N VAL A 308 17.99 -7.23 -4.15
CA VAL A 308 17.72 -7.78 -5.49
C VAL A 308 16.63 -7.05 -6.27
N VAL A 309 16.02 -6.03 -5.68
CA VAL A 309 15.03 -5.15 -6.33
C VAL A 309 15.32 -3.69 -6.00
N THR A 310 14.84 -2.79 -6.86
CA THR A 310 14.96 -1.33 -6.66
C THR A 310 14.03 -0.83 -5.55
N TYR A 311 14.05 0.47 -5.26
CA TYR A 311 13.31 1.06 -4.16
C TYR A 311 11.81 0.75 -4.22
N PRO A 312 11.20 0.25 -3.11
CA PRO A 312 9.86 -0.32 -3.13
C PRO A 312 8.70 0.69 -3.18
N ARG A 313 8.92 1.94 -2.72
CA ARG A 313 7.84 2.93 -2.56
C ARG A 313 7.86 3.95 -3.69
N THR A 314 7.47 3.53 -4.88
CA THR A 314 7.39 4.36 -6.07
C THR A 314 5.99 4.33 -6.68
N ASP A 315 5.57 5.44 -7.25
CA ASP A 315 4.36 5.60 -8.06
C ASP A 315 4.66 5.56 -9.56
N SER A 316 5.95 5.50 -9.95
CA SER A 316 6.35 5.45 -11.34
C SER A 316 6.35 4.01 -11.89
N LYS A 317 5.86 3.87 -13.11
CA LYS A 317 5.93 2.67 -13.95
C LYS A 317 7.00 2.77 -15.05
N HIS A 318 7.83 3.80 -14.96
CA HIS A 318 8.81 4.16 -15.98
C HIS A 318 10.24 4.14 -15.42
N LEU A 319 11.21 4.08 -16.32
CA LEU A 319 12.63 4.15 -16.00
C LEU A 319 13.18 5.49 -16.50
N SER A 320 14.15 6.03 -15.79
CA SER A 320 14.91 7.21 -16.24
C SER A 320 15.95 6.84 -17.31
N SER A 321 16.35 7.80 -18.09
CA SER A 321 17.27 7.59 -19.23
C SER A 321 18.65 7.12 -18.82
N ASP A 322 19.15 7.48 -17.63
CA ASP A 322 20.42 7.02 -17.06
C ASP A 322 20.43 5.51 -16.76
N MET A 323 19.25 4.90 -16.56
CA MET A 323 19.11 3.46 -16.31
C MET A 323 19.46 2.61 -17.55
N LYS A 324 19.46 3.19 -18.77
CA LYS A 324 19.74 2.45 -20.01
C LYS A 324 21.05 1.67 -19.96
N SER A 325 22.09 2.27 -19.40
CA SER A 325 23.42 1.66 -19.28
C SER A 325 23.46 0.43 -18.37
N THR A 326 22.52 0.32 -17.42
CA THR A 326 22.49 -0.77 -16.43
C THR A 326 21.58 -1.93 -16.83
N LEU A 327 20.74 -1.78 -17.87
CA LEU A 327 19.72 -2.77 -18.23
C LEU A 327 20.31 -4.13 -18.61
N ILE A 328 21.45 -4.14 -19.33
CA ILE A 328 22.11 -5.36 -19.74
C ILE A 328 22.57 -6.18 -18.53
N ASP A 329 23.18 -5.52 -17.55
CA ASP A 329 23.69 -6.20 -16.36
C ASP A 329 22.55 -6.69 -15.46
N ARG A 330 21.43 -5.97 -15.41
CA ARG A 330 20.18 -6.43 -14.74
C ARG A 330 19.57 -7.66 -15.40
N ILE A 331 19.59 -7.71 -16.76
CA ILE A 331 19.11 -8.91 -17.49
C ILE A 331 20.04 -10.09 -17.24
N LYS A 332 21.38 -9.89 -17.22
CA LYS A 332 22.36 -10.92 -16.85
C LYS A 332 22.17 -11.41 -15.42
N ALA A 333 21.88 -10.50 -14.47
CA ALA A 333 21.65 -10.86 -13.06
C ALA A 333 20.46 -11.80 -12.87
N VAL A 334 19.48 -11.76 -13.75
CA VAL A 334 18.30 -12.64 -13.76
C VAL A 334 18.42 -13.83 -14.74
N ASP A 335 19.59 -14.07 -15.36
CA ASP A 335 19.86 -15.25 -16.22
C ASP A 335 20.03 -16.53 -15.39
N LEU A 336 18.97 -16.93 -14.73
CA LEU A 336 18.88 -18.14 -13.92
C LEU A 336 17.52 -18.79 -14.10
N GLN A 337 17.39 -20.09 -13.74
CA GLN A 337 16.10 -20.74 -13.82
C GLN A 337 15.09 -20.11 -12.83
N PRO A 338 13.83 -19.87 -13.25
CA PRO A 338 13.20 -20.27 -14.52
C PRO A 338 13.31 -19.22 -15.67
N TYR A 339 14.01 -18.10 -15.50
CA TYR A 339 13.99 -16.94 -16.43
C TYR A 339 14.99 -17.03 -17.57
N ARG A 340 15.92 -18.00 -17.50
CA ARG A 340 17.08 -18.15 -18.43
C ARG A 340 16.68 -18.09 -19.90
N ALA A 341 15.61 -18.78 -20.30
CA ALA A 341 15.19 -18.80 -21.71
C ALA A 341 14.83 -17.40 -22.22
N ALA A 342 14.07 -16.63 -21.42
CA ALA A 342 13.67 -15.26 -21.76
C ALA A 342 14.88 -14.30 -21.73
N ALA A 343 15.68 -14.35 -20.68
CA ALA A 343 16.87 -13.52 -20.53
C ALA A 343 17.86 -13.73 -21.70
N ASN A 344 18.17 -14.99 -22.03
CA ASN A 344 19.05 -15.30 -23.16
C ASN A 344 18.46 -14.90 -24.52
N SER A 345 17.14 -15.01 -24.71
CA SER A 345 16.48 -14.52 -25.92
C SER A 345 16.69 -13.00 -26.11
N ILE A 346 16.60 -12.23 -25.00
CA ILE A 346 16.81 -10.79 -25.00
C ILE A 346 18.31 -10.47 -25.23
N LEU A 347 19.22 -11.15 -24.51
CA LEU A 347 20.67 -10.90 -24.61
C LEU A 347 21.26 -11.23 -26.00
N ARG A 348 20.65 -12.15 -26.74
CA ARG A 348 21.03 -12.48 -28.14
C ARG A 348 20.44 -11.53 -29.16
N SER A 349 19.53 -10.65 -28.78
CA SER A 349 18.95 -9.65 -29.68
C SER A 349 20.01 -8.59 -30.05
N ASN A 350 20.04 -8.17 -31.32
CA ASN A 350 20.96 -7.14 -31.80
C ASN A 350 20.77 -5.78 -31.11
N THR A 351 19.59 -5.54 -30.55
CA THR A 351 19.24 -4.31 -29.82
C THR A 351 18.50 -4.65 -28.56
N ILE A 352 19.11 -4.39 -27.42
CA ILE A 352 18.46 -4.55 -26.11
C ILE A 352 17.79 -3.22 -25.76
N GLN A 353 16.55 -3.06 -26.17
CA GLN A 353 15.76 -1.87 -25.87
C GLN A 353 14.38 -2.30 -25.35
N PRO A 354 13.89 -1.72 -24.25
CA PRO A 354 12.54 -1.96 -23.80
C PRO A 354 11.52 -1.35 -24.77
N GLN A 355 10.28 -1.78 -24.71
CA GLN A 355 9.18 -1.23 -25.50
C GLN A 355 9.07 0.29 -25.31
N LYS A 356 8.57 0.96 -26.38
CA LYS A 356 8.40 2.43 -26.38
C LYS A 356 7.58 2.88 -25.15
N GLY A 357 8.06 3.93 -24.47
CA GLY A 357 7.42 4.51 -23.31
C GLY A 357 7.83 3.88 -21.97
N VAL A 358 8.63 2.81 -21.94
CA VAL A 358 9.19 2.27 -20.68
C VAL A 358 10.23 3.23 -20.10
N ILE A 359 11.03 3.86 -20.93
CA ILE A 359 11.99 4.89 -20.52
C ILE A 359 11.37 6.25 -20.83
N ASP A 360 11.08 7.02 -19.76
CA ASP A 360 10.45 8.34 -19.87
C ASP A 360 10.78 9.17 -18.62
N ASP A 361 11.77 10.06 -18.74
CA ASP A 361 12.21 10.93 -17.63
C ASP A 361 11.10 11.85 -17.10
N ALA A 362 10.14 12.24 -17.95
CA ALA A 362 9.04 13.12 -17.54
C ALA A 362 8.01 12.42 -16.64
N ARG A 363 7.99 11.09 -16.65
CA ARG A 363 7.08 10.25 -15.86
C ARG A 363 7.76 9.52 -14.70
N VAL A 364 9.03 9.81 -14.46
CA VAL A 364 9.75 9.39 -13.25
C VAL A 364 9.63 10.51 -12.23
N SER A 365 9.00 10.22 -11.10
CA SER A 365 8.87 11.15 -9.97
C SER A 365 10.14 11.11 -9.09
N ASP A 366 9.99 10.89 -7.80
CA ASP A 366 11.10 10.74 -6.85
C ASP A 366 11.93 9.47 -7.11
N HIS A 367 11.29 8.43 -7.65
CA HIS A 367 11.87 7.11 -7.93
C HIS A 367 11.30 6.51 -9.23
N HIS A 368 12.12 5.72 -9.91
CA HIS A 368 11.71 4.92 -11.07
C HIS A 368 10.96 3.64 -10.66
N ALA A 369 10.42 2.90 -11.62
CA ALA A 369 9.69 1.65 -11.43
C ALA A 369 10.47 0.58 -10.63
N ILE A 370 9.73 -0.37 -10.05
CA ILE A 370 10.28 -1.52 -9.34
C ILE A 370 10.77 -2.55 -10.36
N ILE A 371 12.09 -2.78 -10.39
CA ILE A 371 12.76 -3.74 -11.26
C ILE A 371 13.86 -4.50 -10.50
N PRO A 372 14.39 -5.61 -11.04
CA PRO A 372 15.57 -6.25 -10.47
C PRO A 372 16.80 -5.33 -10.49
N THR A 373 17.70 -5.51 -9.53
CA THR A 373 19.02 -4.86 -9.52
C THR A 373 20.03 -5.66 -10.34
N GLU A 374 21.27 -5.22 -10.36
CA GLU A 374 22.42 -5.92 -10.95
C GLU A 374 22.92 -7.09 -10.09
N GLU A 375 22.37 -7.24 -8.88
CA GLU A 375 22.71 -8.31 -7.95
C GLU A 375 21.93 -9.60 -8.29
N SER A 376 22.65 -10.68 -8.52
CA SER A 376 22.05 -11.99 -8.75
C SER A 376 21.51 -12.59 -7.44
N PRO A 377 20.23 -12.95 -7.36
CA PRO A 377 19.68 -13.53 -6.14
C PRO A 377 20.15 -14.95 -5.90
N VAL A 378 20.40 -15.28 -4.64
CA VAL A 378 20.47 -16.68 -4.20
C VAL A 378 19.04 -17.11 -3.86
N LEU A 379 18.32 -17.71 -4.82
CA LEU A 379 16.88 -18.04 -4.68
C LEU A 379 16.57 -18.92 -3.47
N GLN A 380 17.52 -19.75 -3.05
CA GLN A 380 17.39 -20.61 -1.86
C GLN A 380 17.30 -19.81 -0.54
N ASN A 381 17.88 -18.61 -0.50
CA ASN A 381 17.86 -17.75 0.67
C ASN A 381 16.57 -16.92 0.77
N LEU A 382 15.75 -16.90 -0.27
CA LEU A 382 14.47 -16.21 -0.29
C LEU A 382 13.38 -17.11 0.33
N SER A 383 12.55 -16.55 1.19
CA SER A 383 11.32 -17.21 1.64
C SER A 383 10.37 -17.45 0.46
N ASP A 384 9.37 -18.32 0.62
CA ASP A 384 8.38 -18.62 -0.44
C ASP A 384 7.66 -17.36 -0.93
N LYS A 385 7.35 -16.43 -0.01
CA LYS A 385 6.71 -15.15 -0.37
C LYS A 385 7.65 -14.25 -1.14
N GLU A 386 8.89 -14.16 -0.72
CA GLU A 386 9.92 -13.37 -1.41
C GLU A 386 10.20 -13.92 -2.80
N ARG A 387 10.27 -15.24 -2.96
CA ARG A 387 10.42 -15.87 -4.29
C ARG A 387 9.26 -15.56 -5.21
N LYS A 388 8.02 -15.68 -4.73
CA LYS A 388 6.82 -15.36 -5.53
C LYS A 388 6.77 -13.90 -5.95
N LEU A 389 7.10 -12.98 -5.03
CA LEU A 389 7.11 -11.55 -5.34
C LEU A 389 8.24 -11.18 -6.32
N TYR A 390 9.42 -11.77 -6.12
CA TYR A 390 10.56 -11.60 -7.01
C TYR A 390 10.25 -12.13 -8.41
N ASP A 391 9.63 -13.32 -8.51
CA ASP A 391 9.18 -13.91 -9.77
C ASP A 391 8.26 -12.95 -10.55
N MET A 392 7.27 -12.36 -9.90
CA MET A 392 6.38 -11.36 -10.52
C MET A 392 7.17 -10.18 -11.09
N ILE A 393 8.12 -9.64 -10.32
CA ILE A 393 8.91 -8.47 -10.71
C ILE A 393 9.82 -8.82 -11.89
N VAL A 394 10.51 -9.95 -11.85
CA VAL A 394 11.41 -10.40 -12.93
C VAL A 394 10.63 -10.67 -14.21
N LYS A 395 9.52 -11.40 -14.14
CA LYS A 395 8.67 -11.67 -15.31
C LYS A 395 8.17 -10.38 -15.95
N ARG A 396 7.73 -9.42 -15.16
CA ARG A 396 7.27 -8.12 -15.65
C ARG A 396 8.42 -7.30 -16.28
N PHE A 397 9.60 -7.34 -15.68
CA PHE A 397 10.80 -6.68 -16.20
C PHE A 397 11.25 -7.27 -17.53
N LEU A 398 11.33 -8.59 -17.66
CA LEU A 398 11.72 -9.23 -18.91
C LEU A 398 10.69 -9.05 -20.02
N ALA A 399 9.39 -9.03 -19.67
CA ALA A 399 8.30 -8.88 -20.62
C ALA A 399 8.40 -7.61 -21.47
N VAL A 400 8.88 -6.49 -20.90
CA VAL A 400 8.97 -5.21 -21.64
C VAL A 400 10.08 -5.18 -22.71
N PHE A 401 10.97 -6.17 -22.73
CA PHE A 401 12.02 -6.30 -23.77
C PHE A 401 11.63 -7.27 -24.89
N LEU A 402 10.51 -7.95 -24.74
CA LEU A 402 10.05 -8.95 -25.70
C LEU A 402 9.03 -8.35 -26.68
N PRO A 403 8.86 -8.94 -27.88
CA PRO A 403 7.88 -8.46 -28.85
C PRO A 403 6.46 -8.40 -28.28
N PRO A 404 5.59 -7.55 -28.81
CA PRO A 404 4.17 -7.58 -28.48
C PRO A 404 3.57 -8.96 -28.77
N HIS A 405 2.59 -9.38 -27.94
CA HIS A 405 1.76 -10.54 -28.24
C HIS A 405 0.90 -10.23 -29.48
N ALA A 406 1.13 -10.97 -30.57
CA ALA A 406 0.45 -10.77 -31.84
C ALA A 406 -0.56 -11.90 -32.09
N TYR A 407 -1.79 -11.52 -32.45
CA TYR A 407 -2.86 -12.45 -32.76
C TYR A 407 -3.81 -11.87 -33.78
N ASP A 408 -4.48 -12.74 -34.51
CA ASP A 408 -5.59 -12.38 -35.35
C ASP A 408 -6.89 -12.55 -34.57
N GLN A 409 -7.71 -11.51 -34.60
CA GLN A 409 -9.08 -11.57 -34.13
C GLN A 409 -9.99 -11.73 -35.31
N THR A 410 -10.65 -12.90 -35.45
CA THR A 410 -11.59 -13.20 -36.48
C THR A 410 -13.01 -13.06 -35.93
N VAL A 411 -13.87 -12.37 -36.68
CA VAL A 411 -15.30 -12.27 -36.41
C VAL A 411 -16.00 -12.82 -37.62
N ILE A 412 -16.76 -13.90 -37.42
CA ILE A 412 -17.63 -14.49 -38.44
C ILE A 412 -19.04 -14.02 -38.19
N THR A 413 -19.71 -13.51 -39.26
CA THR A 413 -21.13 -13.11 -39.21
C THR A 413 -21.95 -14.13 -39.98
N LEU A 414 -22.87 -14.80 -39.30
CA LEU A 414 -23.88 -15.70 -39.83
C LEU A 414 -25.18 -14.91 -39.93
N GLU A 415 -25.76 -14.84 -41.13
CA GLU A 415 -27.06 -14.23 -41.38
C GLU A 415 -28.14 -15.29 -41.43
N VAL A 416 -29.21 -15.10 -40.68
CA VAL A 416 -30.34 -15.99 -40.60
C VAL A 416 -31.62 -15.15 -40.76
N ASN A 417 -32.29 -15.24 -41.87
CA ASN A 417 -33.54 -14.51 -42.18
C ASN A 417 -33.45 -12.98 -41.87
N GLY A 418 -32.34 -12.35 -42.29
CA GLY A 418 -32.07 -10.92 -42.09
C GLY A 418 -31.58 -10.51 -40.69
N GLU A 419 -31.40 -11.47 -39.77
CA GLU A 419 -30.80 -11.24 -38.45
C GLU A 419 -29.35 -11.70 -38.45
N ASN A 420 -28.48 -10.94 -37.80
CA ASN A 420 -27.05 -11.23 -37.74
C ASN A 420 -26.66 -11.94 -36.42
N PHE A 421 -25.87 -12.98 -36.54
CA PHE A 421 -25.27 -13.70 -35.44
C PHE A 421 -23.75 -13.70 -35.59
N THR A 422 -23.01 -13.46 -34.53
CA THR A 422 -21.53 -13.35 -34.58
C THR A 422 -20.85 -14.38 -33.74
N ALA A 423 -19.77 -14.97 -34.27
CA ALA A 423 -18.79 -15.75 -33.51
C ALA A 423 -17.44 -15.04 -33.55
N LYS A 424 -16.73 -15.02 -32.42
CA LYS A 424 -15.42 -14.36 -32.30
C LYS A 424 -14.37 -15.41 -31.90
N GLY A 425 -13.29 -15.43 -32.64
CA GLY A 425 -12.15 -16.30 -32.36
C GLY A 425 -10.85 -15.54 -32.35
N LYS A 426 -9.83 -16.20 -31.79
CA LYS A 426 -8.50 -15.65 -31.66
C LYS A 426 -7.47 -16.70 -32.07
N THR A 427 -6.62 -16.36 -33.06
CA THR A 427 -5.50 -17.20 -33.48
C THR A 427 -4.20 -16.49 -33.15
N VAL A 428 -3.39 -17.08 -32.27
CA VAL A 428 -2.10 -16.52 -31.85
C VAL A 428 -1.10 -16.68 -33.01
N ARG A 429 -0.45 -15.58 -33.40
CA ARG A 429 0.63 -15.54 -34.39
C ARG A 429 2.02 -15.53 -33.73
N ASP A 430 2.16 -14.77 -32.65
CA ASP A 430 3.38 -14.72 -31.85
C ASP A 430 3.00 -14.51 -30.38
N GLU A 431 3.42 -15.41 -29.52
CA GLU A 431 3.24 -15.30 -28.06
C GLU A 431 3.86 -14.01 -27.51
N GLY A 432 4.93 -13.53 -28.12
CA GLY A 432 5.63 -12.35 -27.70
C GLY A 432 6.03 -12.38 -26.24
N TRP A 433 5.73 -11.31 -25.51
CA TRP A 433 6.04 -11.21 -24.08
C TRP A 433 5.31 -12.24 -23.18
N LYS A 434 4.19 -12.82 -23.62
CA LYS A 434 3.46 -13.81 -22.84
C LYS A 434 4.25 -15.08 -22.59
N ARG A 435 5.28 -15.39 -23.41
CA ARG A 435 6.17 -16.56 -23.23
C ARG A 435 6.86 -16.57 -21.86
N VAL A 436 7.06 -15.41 -21.22
CA VAL A 436 7.65 -15.33 -19.87
C VAL A 436 6.72 -15.90 -18.80
N TYR A 437 5.41 -15.94 -19.07
CA TYR A 437 4.36 -16.41 -18.16
C TYR A 437 3.84 -17.82 -18.52
N GLN A 438 4.44 -18.52 -19.49
CA GLN A 438 3.93 -19.82 -19.99
C GLN A 438 3.86 -20.94 -18.96
N GLN A 439 4.62 -20.86 -17.87
CA GLN A 439 4.55 -21.83 -16.77
C GLN A 439 3.30 -21.65 -15.88
N ASP A 440 2.63 -20.51 -15.97
CA ASP A 440 1.44 -20.15 -15.18
C ASP A 440 0.14 -20.40 -15.97
N LYS A 441 0.15 -21.35 -16.93
CA LYS A 441 -1.02 -21.67 -17.78
C LYS A 441 -2.19 -22.20 -16.95
N ASP A 442 -3.03 -21.28 -16.48
CA ASP A 442 -4.45 -21.49 -16.36
C ASP A 442 -5.12 -20.54 -17.36
N ASP A 443 -5.88 -21.10 -18.28
CA ASP A 443 -6.76 -20.40 -19.23
C ASP A 443 -6.12 -19.80 -20.49
N THR A 444 -5.85 -20.66 -21.46
CA THR A 444 -5.98 -20.29 -22.87
C THR A 444 -6.92 -21.26 -23.54
N SER A 445 -8.21 -21.11 -23.31
CA SER A 445 -9.20 -21.59 -24.26
C SER A 445 -9.09 -20.69 -25.50
N GLU A 446 -8.17 -21.03 -26.40
CA GLU A 446 -8.22 -20.53 -27.76
C GLU A 446 -9.57 -20.94 -28.34
N SER A 447 -10.51 -20.00 -28.51
CA SER A 447 -11.72 -20.29 -29.25
C SER A 447 -11.34 -20.30 -30.74
N THR A 448 -10.87 -21.45 -31.18
CA THR A 448 -10.67 -21.74 -32.59
C THR A 448 -12.02 -21.72 -33.30
N LEU A 449 -12.17 -20.87 -34.29
CA LEU A 449 -13.34 -20.85 -35.13
C LEU A 449 -13.21 -21.92 -36.20
N PRO A 450 -14.36 -22.48 -36.70
CA PRO A 450 -14.36 -23.43 -37.79
C PRO A 450 -13.84 -22.78 -39.09
N PRO A 451 -13.20 -23.57 -39.95
CA PRO A 451 -12.75 -23.09 -41.27
C PRO A 451 -13.94 -22.94 -42.21
N VAL A 452 -14.50 -21.73 -42.25
CA VAL A 452 -15.64 -21.41 -43.13
C VAL A 452 -15.28 -20.31 -44.11
N GLN A 453 -16.00 -20.22 -45.23
CA GLN A 453 -15.84 -19.17 -46.25
C GLN A 453 -17.10 -18.30 -46.33
N LYS A 454 -16.91 -17.07 -46.83
CA LYS A 454 -18.05 -16.19 -47.11
C LYS A 454 -18.95 -16.83 -48.16
N GLY A 455 -20.23 -16.94 -47.85
CA GLY A 455 -21.22 -17.57 -48.69
C GLY A 455 -21.58 -18.98 -48.29
N ASP A 456 -20.79 -19.62 -47.40
CA ASP A 456 -21.12 -20.96 -46.91
C ASP A 456 -22.46 -20.99 -46.18
N THR A 457 -23.18 -22.07 -46.37
CA THR A 457 -24.44 -22.36 -45.67
C THR A 457 -24.11 -23.22 -44.46
N ILE A 458 -24.51 -22.77 -43.27
CA ILE A 458 -24.29 -23.45 -42.00
C ILE A 458 -25.60 -24.00 -41.47
N GLU A 459 -25.61 -25.29 -41.17
CA GLU A 459 -26.75 -25.94 -40.53
C GLU A 459 -26.89 -25.46 -39.06
N ILE A 460 -28.09 -25.01 -38.72
CA ILE A 460 -28.44 -24.56 -37.38
C ILE A 460 -29.24 -25.64 -36.68
N ARG A 461 -28.72 -26.19 -35.60
CA ARG A 461 -29.40 -27.18 -34.79
C ARG A 461 -30.58 -26.61 -34.03
N ALA A 462 -30.39 -25.41 -33.45
CA ALA A 462 -31.39 -24.67 -32.71
C ALA A 462 -31.02 -23.21 -32.58
N ILE A 463 -32.02 -22.36 -32.53
CA ILE A 463 -31.87 -20.96 -32.07
C ILE A 463 -32.56 -20.88 -30.71
N THR A 464 -31.77 -20.53 -29.68
CA THR A 464 -32.25 -20.51 -28.31
C THR A 464 -32.16 -19.10 -27.70
N MET A 465 -33.16 -18.78 -26.90
CA MET A 465 -33.11 -17.55 -26.13
C MET A 465 -32.18 -17.71 -24.91
N THR A 466 -31.26 -16.79 -24.76
CA THR A 466 -30.41 -16.69 -23.55
C THR A 466 -30.97 -15.63 -22.63
N GLN A 467 -30.92 -15.91 -21.34
CA GLN A 467 -31.36 -14.97 -20.31
C GLN A 467 -30.21 -14.77 -19.33
N GLY A 468 -29.99 -13.52 -18.98
CA GLY A 468 -29.08 -13.12 -17.91
C GLY A 468 -29.71 -12.04 -17.03
N GLU A 469 -29.04 -11.70 -15.97
CA GLU A 469 -29.42 -10.62 -15.07
C GLU A 469 -28.23 -9.69 -14.86
N THR A 470 -28.53 -8.38 -14.76
CA THR A 470 -27.52 -7.41 -14.36
C THR A 470 -27.08 -7.71 -12.93
N LYS A 471 -25.80 -7.51 -12.65
CA LYS A 471 -25.21 -7.78 -11.33
C LYS A 471 -24.82 -6.47 -10.65
N PRO A 472 -24.92 -6.39 -9.31
CA PRO A 472 -24.40 -5.24 -8.57
C PRO A 472 -22.87 -5.14 -8.75
N PRO A 473 -22.30 -3.96 -8.50
CA PRO A 473 -20.84 -3.83 -8.45
C PRO A 473 -20.26 -4.77 -7.39
N ALA A 474 -19.09 -5.33 -7.65
CA ALA A 474 -18.41 -6.20 -6.69
C ALA A 474 -18.04 -5.44 -5.41
N ARG A 475 -18.07 -6.12 -4.26
CA ARG A 475 -17.53 -5.59 -3.00
C ARG A 475 -16.05 -5.29 -3.17
N PHE A 476 -15.55 -4.36 -2.35
CA PHE A 476 -14.13 -4.13 -2.30
C PHE A 476 -13.39 -5.32 -1.68
N ASN A 477 -12.27 -5.67 -2.29
CA ASN A 477 -11.16 -6.35 -1.66
C ASN A 477 -9.97 -5.37 -1.53
N GLU A 478 -8.87 -5.76 -0.91
CA GLU A 478 -7.75 -4.83 -0.73
C GLU A 478 -7.16 -4.31 -2.05
N GLY A 479 -7.09 -5.16 -3.08
CA GLY A 479 -6.58 -4.74 -4.40
C GLY A 479 -7.49 -3.72 -5.09
N THR A 480 -8.82 -3.94 -5.09
CA THR A 480 -9.77 -3.01 -5.68
C THR A 480 -9.95 -1.75 -4.84
N LEU A 481 -9.77 -1.82 -3.52
CA LEU A 481 -9.77 -0.65 -2.66
C LEU A 481 -8.55 0.23 -2.92
N LEU A 482 -7.35 -0.35 -3.09
CA LEU A 482 -6.14 0.39 -3.50
C LEU A 482 -6.36 1.11 -4.83
N ALA A 483 -6.98 0.46 -5.82
CA ALA A 483 -7.30 1.08 -7.10
C ALA A 483 -8.28 2.26 -6.94
N ALA A 484 -9.30 2.12 -6.08
CA ALA A 484 -10.24 3.19 -5.80
C ALA A 484 -9.61 4.35 -5.00
N MET A 485 -8.66 4.06 -4.11
CA MET A 485 -7.87 5.10 -3.42
C MET A 485 -6.98 5.86 -4.40
N GLU A 486 -6.38 5.18 -5.38
CA GLU A 486 -5.56 5.79 -6.43
C GLU A 486 -6.40 6.64 -7.40
N ASN A 487 -7.57 6.18 -7.74
CA ASN A 487 -8.52 6.90 -8.57
C ASN A 487 -9.92 6.92 -7.93
N PRO A 488 -10.23 7.92 -7.09
CA PRO A 488 -11.50 8.00 -6.39
C PRO A 488 -12.65 8.61 -7.22
N SER A 489 -12.45 8.91 -8.51
CA SER A 489 -13.40 9.64 -9.37
C SER A 489 -14.82 9.09 -9.34
N SER A 490 -15.00 7.76 -9.29
CA SER A 490 -16.32 7.13 -9.22
C SER A 490 -17.10 7.37 -7.91
N PHE A 491 -16.44 7.93 -6.90
CA PHE A 491 -16.99 8.27 -5.59
C PHE A 491 -17.08 9.79 -5.37
N MET A 492 -16.84 10.58 -6.41
CA MET A 492 -16.88 12.05 -6.40
C MET A 492 -18.04 12.58 -7.25
N ALA A 493 -19.18 11.88 -7.23
CA ALA A 493 -20.36 12.31 -7.97
C ALA A 493 -20.87 13.66 -7.45
N GLY A 494 -21.12 14.60 -8.37
CA GLY A 494 -21.57 15.96 -8.03
C GLY A 494 -20.45 16.99 -7.94
N GLU A 495 -19.17 16.55 -7.93
CA GLU A 495 -18.03 17.47 -7.93
C GLU A 495 -17.72 18.02 -9.32
N SER A 496 -17.03 19.15 -9.35
CA SER A 496 -16.56 19.72 -10.61
C SER A 496 -15.51 18.83 -11.28
N LYS A 497 -15.46 18.86 -12.61
CA LYS A 497 -14.46 18.09 -13.38
C LYS A 497 -13.04 18.43 -12.98
N ASP A 498 -12.77 19.69 -12.65
CA ASP A 498 -11.44 20.16 -12.24
C ASP A 498 -11.00 19.54 -10.91
N ILE A 499 -11.90 19.43 -9.93
CA ILE A 499 -11.62 18.79 -8.63
C ILE A 499 -11.38 17.29 -8.82
N ILE A 500 -12.21 16.63 -9.63
CA ILE A 500 -12.06 15.19 -9.93
C ILE A 500 -10.71 14.95 -10.63
N GLN A 501 -10.39 15.72 -11.66
CA GLN A 501 -9.14 15.61 -12.39
C GLN A 501 -7.94 15.85 -11.47
N MET A 502 -7.99 16.89 -10.64
CA MET A 502 -6.93 17.20 -9.69
C MET A 502 -6.72 16.06 -8.68
N ALA A 503 -7.79 15.49 -8.14
CA ALA A 503 -7.70 14.37 -7.21
C ALA A 503 -6.98 13.16 -7.85
N VAL A 504 -7.22 12.89 -9.13
CA VAL A 504 -6.55 11.81 -9.88
C VAL A 504 -5.09 12.16 -10.18
N GLU A 505 -4.82 13.38 -10.67
CA GLU A 505 -3.47 13.83 -11.03
C GLU A 505 -2.52 13.90 -9.83
N THR A 506 -3.04 14.17 -8.64
CA THR A 506 -2.26 14.18 -7.40
C THR A 506 -2.13 12.82 -6.73
N GLY A 507 -2.57 11.76 -7.40
CA GLY A 507 -2.44 10.37 -6.96
C GLY A 507 -3.53 9.91 -6.00
N GLY A 508 -4.68 10.59 -5.92
CA GLY A 508 -5.86 10.16 -5.17
C GLY A 508 -5.73 10.28 -3.65
N LEU A 509 -6.30 9.31 -2.94
CA LEU A 509 -6.33 9.26 -1.48
C LEU A 509 -5.05 8.60 -0.93
N GLY A 510 -4.23 9.40 -0.26
CA GLY A 510 -2.94 8.97 0.30
C GLY A 510 -1.88 8.72 -0.76
N THR A 511 -0.63 8.68 -0.32
CA THR A 511 0.50 8.33 -1.19
C THR A 511 0.65 6.82 -1.32
N VAL A 512 1.37 6.35 -2.33
CA VAL A 512 1.70 4.92 -2.48
C VAL A 512 2.33 4.33 -1.22
N ALA A 513 3.13 5.11 -0.50
CA ALA A 513 3.79 4.68 0.73
C ALA A 513 2.82 4.51 1.91
N THR A 514 1.69 5.21 1.94
CA THR A 514 0.79 5.30 3.11
C THR A 514 -0.50 4.49 2.97
N ARG A 515 -0.96 4.17 1.74
CA ARG A 515 -2.25 3.48 1.52
C ARG A 515 -2.35 2.16 2.28
N ALA A 516 -1.31 1.34 2.26
CA ALA A 516 -1.30 0.05 2.97
C ALA A 516 -1.47 0.23 4.49
N ASP A 517 -0.79 1.22 5.07
CA ASP A 517 -0.88 1.53 6.49
C ASP A 517 -2.26 2.10 6.88
N ILE A 518 -2.88 2.88 5.98
CA ILE A 518 -4.24 3.41 6.16
C ILE A 518 -5.26 2.26 6.17
N ILE A 519 -5.19 1.34 5.22
CA ILE A 519 -6.07 0.16 5.17
C ILE A 519 -5.88 -0.68 6.44
N GLU A 520 -4.63 -0.95 6.84
CA GLU A 520 -4.32 -1.68 8.07
C GLU A 520 -4.87 -0.95 9.31
N LYS A 521 -4.75 0.38 9.36
CA LYS A 521 -5.30 1.20 10.45
C LYS A 521 -6.84 1.11 10.54
N LEU A 522 -7.54 1.08 9.41
CA LEU A 522 -8.99 0.89 9.38
C LEU A 522 -9.38 -0.48 9.95
N PHE A 523 -8.67 -1.56 9.61
CA PHE A 523 -8.85 -2.89 10.22
C PHE A 523 -8.55 -2.87 11.73
N ASN A 524 -7.39 -2.31 12.13
CA ASN A 524 -6.97 -2.26 13.53
C ASN A 524 -7.87 -1.38 14.40
N SER A 525 -8.55 -0.40 13.81
CA SER A 525 -9.56 0.43 14.47
C SER A 525 -10.93 -0.25 14.55
N PHE A 526 -11.08 -1.44 13.95
CA PHE A 526 -12.32 -2.20 13.88
C PHE A 526 -13.49 -1.43 13.22
N VAL A 527 -13.18 -0.55 12.26
CA VAL A 527 -14.22 0.14 11.46
C VAL A 527 -14.53 -0.60 10.17
N ILE A 528 -13.63 -1.49 9.75
CA ILE A 528 -13.83 -2.46 8.66
C ILE A 528 -13.40 -3.86 9.10
N GLU A 529 -13.96 -4.88 8.46
CA GLU A 529 -13.62 -6.29 8.67
C GLU A 529 -13.53 -7.04 7.35
N LYS A 530 -12.81 -8.18 7.34
CA LYS A 530 -12.79 -9.13 6.22
C LYS A 530 -13.82 -10.23 6.42
N LYS A 531 -14.60 -10.53 5.36
CA LYS A 531 -15.41 -11.74 5.25
C LYS A 531 -15.00 -12.47 3.96
N GLY A 532 -14.20 -13.51 4.10
CA GLY A 532 -13.54 -14.13 2.96
C GLY A 532 -12.51 -13.17 2.33
N LYS A 533 -12.69 -12.84 1.05
CA LYS A 533 -11.86 -11.87 0.32
C LYS A 533 -12.42 -10.44 0.41
N ASP A 534 -13.68 -10.28 0.81
CA ASP A 534 -14.40 -9.02 0.76
C ASP A 534 -14.20 -8.18 2.02
N ILE A 535 -14.16 -6.87 1.83
CA ILE A 535 -14.10 -5.88 2.90
C ILE A 535 -15.51 -5.39 3.19
N HIS A 536 -15.86 -5.38 4.48
CA HIS A 536 -17.15 -4.90 4.99
C HIS A 536 -16.95 -3.79 6.03
N THR A 537 -17.89 -2.84 6.07
CA THR A 537 -17.98 -1.88 7.16
C THR A 537 -18.59 -2.57 8.38
N THR A 538 -18.00 -2.34 9.55
CA THR A 538 -18.57 -2.79 10.83
C THR A 538 -19.67 -1.85 11.29
N SER A 539 -20.44 -2.22 12.35
CA SER A 539 -21.36 -1.31 13.02
C SER A 539 -20.65 -0.04 13.49
N LYS A 540 -19.46 -0.17 14.09
CA LYS A 540 -18.61 0.96 14.49
C LYS A 540 -18.23 1.86 13.29
N GLY A 541 -17.88 1.27 12.14
CA GLY A 541 -17.53 2.03 10.94
C GLY A 541 -18.71 2.83 10.39
N LYS A 542 -19.91 2.23 10.34
CA LYS A 542 -21.14 2.89 9.91
C LYS A 542 -21.50 4.07 10.84
N GLN A 543 -21.49 3.83 12.15
CA GLN A 543 -21.75 4.87 13.13
C GLN A 543 -20.70 6.00 13.05
N LEU A 544 -19.39 5.68 12.87
CA LEU A 544 -18.37 6.70 12.69
C LEU A 544 -18.70 7.63 11.51
N LEU A 545 -19.16 7.07 10.38
CA LEU A 545 -19.55 7.86 9.21
C LEU A 545 -20.81 8.73 9.47
N GLU A 546 -21.72 8.28 10.31
CA GLU A 546 -22.89 9.09 10.71
C GLU A 546 -22.49 10.28 11.60
N LEU A 547 -21.45 10.12 12.41
CA LEU A 547 -21.00 11.09 13.41
C LEU A 547 -19.98 12.12 12.88
N VAL A 548 -19.28 11.79 11.79
CA VAL A 548 -18.26 12.65 11.19
C VAL A 548 -18.92 13.65 10.25
N PRO A 549 -18.54 14.96 10.27
CA PRO A 549 -18.96 15.95 9.28
C PRO A 549 -18.77 15.51 7.84
N GLU A 550 -19.67 15.91 6.95
CA GLU A 550 -19.69 15.46 5.54
C GLU A 550 -18.39 15.79 4.80
N ASP A 551 -17.83 16.98 5.02
CA ASP A 551 -16.59 17.40 4.37
C ASP A 551 -15.41 16.45 4.62
N LEU A 552 -15.34 15.83 5.81
CA LEU A 552 -14.30 14.86 6.14
C LEU A 552 -14.52 13.47 5.50
N LYS A 553 -15.70 13.21 4.93
CA LYS A 553 -16.03 11.95 4.22
C LYS A 553 -15.70 12.02 2.74
N SER A 554 -15.64 13.23 2.18
CA SER A 554 -15.45 13.43 0.74
C SER A 554 -13.97 13.25 0.32
N PRO A 555 -13.70 12.49 -0.75
CA PRO A 555 -12.40 12.48 -1.40
C PRO A 555 -12.00 13.86 -1.95
N SER A 556 -12.98 14.73 -2.26
CA SER A 556 -12.79 16.07 -2.83
C SER A 556 -11.93 16.96 -1.95
N LEU A 557 -12.11 16.88 -0.62
CA LEU A 557 -11.29 17.61 0.34
C LEU A 557 -9.79 17.37 0.12
N THR A 558 -9.42 16.11 -0.16
CA THR A 558 -8.02 15.77 -0.45
C THR A 558 -7.55 16.42 -1.76
N GLY A 559 -8.36 16.37 -2.81
CA GLY A 559 -8.07 17.02 -4.09
C GLY A 559 -7.86 18.54 -3.96
N GLU A 560 -8.76 19.21 -3.24
CA GLU A 560 -8.66 20.65 -2.98
C GLU A 560 -7.40 21.04 -2.20
N TRP A 561 -7.07 20.26 -1.18
CA TRP A 561 -5.85 20.50 -0.41
C TRP A 561 -4.61 20.33 -1.28
N GLU A 562 -4.53 19.26 -2.05
CA GLU A 562 -3.38 19.02 -2.92
C GLU A 562 -3.24 20.09 -4.02
N GLN A 563 -4.37 20.63 -4.51
CA GLN A 563 -4.35 21.79 -5.41
C GLN A 563 -3.71 23.02 -4.74
N LYS A 564 -4.14 23.34 -3.51
CA LYS A 564 -3.60 24.47 -2.76
C LYS A 564 -2.13 24.26 -2.39
N LEU A 565 -1.76 23.06 -1.98
CA LEU A 565 -0.37 22.69 -1.69
C LEU A 565 0.53 22.79 -2.94
N THR A 566 0.00 22.42 -4.11
CA THR A 566 0.70 22.60 -5.39
C THR A 566 0.90 24.09 -5.71
N LYS A 567 -0.08 24.96 -5.41
CA LYS A 567 0.06 26.41 -5.56
C LYS A 567 1.11 26.98 -4.60
N ILE A 568 1.21 26.45 -3.36
CA ILE A 568 2.27 26.85 -2.42
C ILE A 568 3.63 26.43 -2.97
N ALA A 569 3.78 25.19 -3.42
CA ALA A 569 5.04 24.68 -4.00
C ALA A 569 5.51 25.49 -5.22
N LYS A 570 4.57 26.09 -5.97
CA LYS A 570 4.85 27.01 -7.10
C LYS A 570 5.05 28.48 -6.67
N GLY A 571 4.93 28.81 -5.38
CA GLY A 571 5.02 30.18 -4.86
C GLY A 571 3.84 31.08 -5.20
N THR A 572 2.72 30.55 -5.72
CA THR A 572 1.51 31.32 -6.12
C THR A 572 0.47 31.44 -5.00
N LEU A 573 0.61 30.67 -3.93
CA LEU A 573 -0.20 30.77 -2.70
C LEU A 573 0.75 30.78 -1.49
N LYS A 574 0.49 31.63 -0.50
CA LYS A 574 1.26 31.68 0.75
C LYS A 574 0.80 30.58 1.71
N LYS A 575 1.75 29.93 2.40
CA LYS A 575 1.48 28.93 3.43
C LYS A 575 0.50 29.45 4.51
N GLU A 576 0.71 30.69 4.97
CA GLU A 576 -0.08 31.30 6.04
C GLU A 576 -1.56 31.45 5.66
N GLN A 577 -1.86 31.70 4.38
CA GLN A 577 -3.23 31.80 3.89
C GLN A 577 -3.91 30.43 3.94
N PHE A 578 -3.24 29.39 3.45
CA PHE A 578 -3.75 28.04 3.53
C PHE A 578 -3.96 27.58 4.98
N MET A 579 -3.02 27.88 5.88
CA MET A 579 -3.14 27.52 7.29
C MET A 579 -4.28 28.24 8.01
N LYS A 580 -4.58 29.50 7.65
CA LYS A 580 -5.77 30.20 8.17
C LYS A 580 -7.06 29.48 7.80
N GLU A 581 -7.16 29.01 6.56
CA GLU A 581 -8.31 28.22 6.10
C GLU A 581 -8.42 26.90 6.87
N MET A 582 -7.30 26.19 7.10
CA MET A 582 -7.27 24.92 7.85
C MET A 582 -7.64 25.08 9.33
N VAL A 583 -7.21 26.19 9.94
CA VAL A 583 -7.62 26.54 11.31
C VAL A 583 -9.12 26.80 11.36
N LEU A 584 -9.66 27.55 10.42
CA LEU A 584 -11.11 27.82 10.34
C LEU A 584 -11.88 26.51 10.13
N PHE A 585 -11.45 25.69 9.18
CA PHE A 585 -12.02 24.37 8.90
C PHE A 585 -12.03 23.48 10.15
N SER A 586 -10.92 23.43 10.89
CA SER A 586 -10.84 22.66 12.14
C SER A 586 -11.81 23.17 13.20
N LYS A 587 -11.98 24.50 13.32
CA LYS A 587 -12.98 25.11 14.24
C LYS A 587 -14.40 24.72 13.84
N THR A 588 -14.73 24.76 12.56
CA THR A 588 -16.05 24.36 12.04
C THR A 588 -16.31 22.88 12.33
N VAL A 589 -15.39 21.98 11.97
CA VAL A 589 -15.51 20.55 12.25
C VAL A 589 -15.72 20.26 13.74
N VAL A 590 -14.95 20.88 14.62
CA VAL A 590 -15.10 20.71 16.08
C VAL A 590 -16.44 21.23 16.56
N SER A 591 -16.90 22.40 16.04
CA SER A 591 -18.21 22.96 16.40
C SER A 591 -19.36 22.06 15.98
N GLU A 592 -19.35 21.57 14.74
CA GLU A 592 -20.37 20.62 14.26
C GLU A 592 -20.41 19.35 15.09
N ILE A 593 -19.23 18.77 15.42
CA ILE A 593 -19.17 17.60 16.29
C ILE A 593 -19.76 17.96 17.68
N LYS A 594 -19.41 19.12 18.27
CA LYS A 594 -19.94 19.53 19.59
C LYS A 594 -21.45 19.73 19.58
N GLN A 595 -22.02 20.25 18.51
CA GLN A 595 -23.45 20.60 18.39
C GLN A 595 -24.32 19.41 17.93
N SER A 596 -23.72 18.36 17.35
CA SER A 596 -24.46 17.20 16.83
C SER A 596 -25.30 16.53 17.92
N ASP A 597 -26.56 16.25 17.66
CA ASP A 597 -27.49 15.50 18.55
C ASP A 597 -27.38 13.97 18.36
N GLN A 598 -26.54 13.52 17.44
CA GLN A 598 -26.33 12.10 17.17
C GLN A 598 -25.78 11.36 18.39
N LYS A 599 -26.16 10.10 18.53
CA LYS A 599 -25.74 9.24 19.65
C LYS A 599 -24.97 8.03 19.14
N TYR A 600 -23.88 7.72 19.80
CA TYR A 600 -23.11 6.51 19.53
C TYR A 600 -23.66 5.33 20.35
N LYS A 601 -23.95 4.20 19.68
CA LYS A 601 -24.39 2.96 20.33
C LYS A 601 -23.18 2.05 20.51
N HIS A 602 -22.81 1.79 21.75
CA HIS A 602 -21.70 0.89 22.04
C HIS A 602 -22.08 -0.57 21.78
N ASP A 603 -21.39 -1.25 20.87
CA ASP A 603 -21.62 -2.68 20.56
C ASP A 603 -21.10 -3.62 21.66
N ASN A 604 -20.28 -3.10 22.58
CA ASN A 604 -19.63 -3.82 23.65
C ASN A 604 -20.30 -3.64 25.03
N VAL A 605 -21.56 -3.28 25.03
CA VAL A 605 -22.38 -3.22 26.26
C VAL A 605 -22.57 -4.62 26.84
N THR A 606 -22.28 -4.80 28.12
CA THR A 606 -22.31 -6.13 28.76
C THR A 606 -23.64 -6.51 29.42
N GLY A 607 -24.63 -5.65 29.40
CA GLY A 607 -25.88 -5.83 30.19
C GLY A 607 -25.70 -5.67 31.70
N LYS A 608 -24.48 -5.38 32.18
CA LYS A 608 -24.17 -5.07 33.57
C LYS A 608 -24.23 -3.58 33.83
N THR A 609 -24.73 -3.18 34.99
CA THR A 609 -24.76 -1.77 35.39
C THR A 609 -23.54 -1.40 36.22
N CYS A 610 -23.12 -0.15 36.11
CA CYS A 610 -22.04 0.41 36.90
C CYS A 610 -22.45 0.55 38.36
N PRO A 611 -21.71 0.01 39.34
CA PRO A 611 -22.04 0.09 40.74
C PRO A 611 -21.96 1.52 41.31
N THR A 612 -21.28 2.43 40.60
CA THR A 612 -21.08 3.81 41.06
C THR A 612 -22.16 4.76 40.54
N CYS A 613 -22.62 4.64 39.29
CA CYS A 613 -23.54 5.59 38.67
C CYS A 613 -24.76 4.95 37.98
N GLY A 614 -24.93 3.63 38.03
CA GLY A 614 -26.03 2.91 37.41
C GLY A 614 -26.06 2.82 35.89
N LYS A 615 -25.17 3.51 35.18
CA LYS A 615 -25.05 3.42 33.69
C LYS A 615 -24.45 2.08 33.26
N ASN A 616 -24.57 1.72 31.98
CA ASN A 616 -24.07 0.46 31.46
C ASN A 616 -22.56 0.31 31.58
N LEU A 617 -22.09 -0.94 31.77
CA LEU A 617 -20.69 -1.30 31.68
C LEU A 617 -20.35 -1.80 30.27
N LEU A 618 -19.21 -1.31 29.74
CA LEU A 618 -18.65 -1.68 28.46
C LEU A 618 -17.50 -2.66 28.68
N GLU A 619 -17.43 -3.75 27.91
CA GLU A 619 -16.26 -4.62 27.87
C GLU A 619 -15.22 -4.04 26.88
N VAL A 620 -14.05 -3.67 27.37
CA VAL A 620 -12.96 -3.11 26.56
C VAL A 620 -11.69 -3.95 26.69
N ASN A 621 -10.91 -4.02 25.63
CA ASN A 621 -9.59 -4.65 25.65
C ASN A 621 -8.54 -3.64 26.16
N GLY A 622 -8.09 -3.81 27.39
CA GLY A 622 -6.99 -3.06 27.97
C GLY A 622 -5.62 -3.66 27.60
N LYS A 623 -4.55 -2.93 27.92
CA LYS A 623 -3.15 -3.41 27.68
C LYS A 623 -2.81 -4.75 28.33
N ARG A 624 -3.48 -5.11 29.44
CA ARG A 624 -3.23 -6.33 30.23
C ARG A 624 -4.35 -7.36 30.13
N GLY A 625 -5.40 -7.14 29.36
CA GLY A 625 -6.55 -8.03 29.26
C GLY A 625 -7.88 -7.27 29.16
N LYS A 626 -8.98 -7.99 29.26
CA LYS A 626 -10.33 -7.41 29.20
C LYS A 626 -10.69 -6.69 30.49
N MET A 627 -11.36 -5.55 30.35
CA MET A 627 -11.82 -4.71 31.44
C MET A 627 -13.29 -4.35 31.23
N LEU A 628 -14.06 -4.22 32.31
CA LEU A 628 -15.32 -3.49 32.34
C LEU A 628 -15.03 -2.04 32.69
N VAL A 629 -15.56 -1.13 31.89
CA VAL A 629 -15.47 0.32 32.15
C VAL A 629 -16.87 0.90 32.11
N CYS A 630 -17.11 1.92 32.91
CA CYS A 630 -18.38 2.62 32.85
C CYS A 630 -18.56 3.28 31.48
N GLN A 631 -19.79 3.24 30.96
CA GLN A 631 -20.17 3.97 29.75
C GLN A 631 -19.96 5.48 29.92
N ASP A 632 -20.12 5.96 31.17
CA ASP A 632 -19.82 7.33 31.51
C ASP A 632 -18.34 7.47 31.88
N ARG A 633 -17.62 8.28 31.08
CA ARG A 633 -16.18 8.53 31.27
C ARG A 633 -15.90 9.28 32.57
N GLU A 634 -16.79 10.20 32.98
CA GLU A 634 -16.63 11.01 34.20
C GLU A 634 -16.76 10.16 35.46
N CYS A 635 -17.57 9.11 35.41
CA CYS A 635 -17.71 8.15 36.51
C CYS A 635 -16.38 7.42 36.81
N GLY A 636 -15.54 7.17 35.83
CA GLY A 636 -14.21 6.60 35.99
C GLY A 636 -14.15 5.14 36.45
N TYR A 637 -15.29 4.47 36.71
CA TYR A 637 -15.31 3.07 37.15
C TYR A 637 -14.65 2.14 36.14
N LYS A 638 -13.69 1.31 36.65
CA LYS A 638 -12.97 0.30 35.86
C LYS A 638 -12.79 -0.96 36.70
N LYS A 639 -13.09 -2.14 36.10
CA LYS A 639 -12.87 -3.45 36.72
C LYS A 639 -12.19 -4.37 35.71
N SER A 640 -11.07 -5.02 36.09
CA SER A 640 -10.43 -6.03 35.26
C SER A 640 -11.28 -7.32 35.26
N VAL A 641 -11.53 -7.87 34.06
CA VAL A 641 -12.29 -9.14 33.89
C VAL A 641 -11.33 -10.27 33.55
N SER A 642 -10.24 -9.96 32.86
CA SER A 642 -9.22 -10.94 32.51
C SER A 642 -7.85 -10.29 32.45
N MET A 643 -6.81 -11.12 32.61
CA MET A 643 -5.42 -10.67 32.52
C MET A 643 -4.62 -11.64 31.66
N GLN A 644 -3.94 -11.11 30.64
CA GLN A 644 -2.96 -11.89 29.88
C GLN A 644 -1.75 -12.19 30.75
N THR A 645 -1.36 -13.45 30.80
CA THR A 645 -0.22 -13.91 31.60
C THR A 645 0.94 -14.36 30.69
N ASN A 646 2.12 -14.54 31.30
CA ASN A 646 3.25 -15.17 30.62
C ASN A 646 3.18 -16.71 30.64
N ALA A 647 2.19 -17.30 31.34
CA ALA A 647 1.96 -18.73 31.35
C ALA A 647 1.56 -19.23 29.95
N ARG A 648 2.09 -20.41 29.59
CA ARG A 648 1.84 -21.00 28.28
C ARG A 648 0.89 -22.18 28.38
N CYS A 649 0.02 -22.31 27.40
CA CYS A 649 -0.91 -23.42 27.26
C CYS A 649 -0.15 -24.73 27.04
N PRO A 650 -0.45 -25.83 27.76
CA PRO A 650 0.20 -27.10 27.57
C PRO A 650 -0.12 -27.75 26.21
N VAL A 651 -1.23 -27.36 25.56
CA VAL A 651 -1.69 -27.94 24.30
C VAL A 651 -1.11 -27.20 23.07
N CYS A 652 -1.16 -25.87 23.06
CA CYS A 652 -0.80 -25.07 21.87
C CYS A 652 0.33 -24.06 22.10
N HIS A 653 0.93 -24.05 23.28
CA HIS A 653 2.03 -23.17 23.71
C HIS A 653 1.79 -21.65 23.61
N LYS A 654 0.57 -21.21 23.28
CA LYS A 654 0.15 -19.81 23.29
C LYS A 654 -0.01 -19.31 24.74
N ARG A 655 0.11 -17.97 24.94
CA ARG A 655 -0.10 -17.36 26.24
C ARG A 655 -1.51 -17.61 26.75
N LEU A 656 -1.61 -17.93 28.06
CA LEU A 656 -2.88 -18.12 28.75
C LEU A 656 -3.43 -16.80 29.28
N GLU A 657 -4.74 -16.65 29.19
CA GLU A 657 -5.49 -15.56 29.78
C GLU A 657 -6.08 -16.02 31.12
N MET A 658 -5.82 -15.28 32.19
CA MET A 658 -6.39 -15.56 33.51
C MET A 658 -7.70 -14.81 33.65
N ARG A 659 -8.78 -15.51 34.03
CA ARG A 659 -10.12 -14.98 34.27
C ARG A 659 -10.60 -15.34 35.67
N GLY A 660 -11.54 -14.55 36.21
CA GLY A 660 -12.13 -14.78 37.54
C GLY A 660 -11.37 -14.06 38.66
N GLU A 661 -11.93 -14.14 39.87
CA GLU A 661 -11.45 -13.49 41.10
C GLU A 661 -11.29 -14.52 42.23
N GLY A 662 -10.40 -14.23 43.18
CA GLY A 662 -10.17 -15.10 44.33
C GLY A 662 -9.79 -16.54 43.94
N ASP A 663 -10.38 -17.52 44.62
CA ASP A 663 -10.13 -18.95 44.35
C ASP A 663 -10.77 -19.47 43.06
N GLY A 664 -11.65 -18.67 42.45
CA GLY A 664 -12.27 -18.97 41.14
C GLY A 664 -11.43 -18.61 39.92
N LYS A 665 -10.15 -18.27 40.09
CA LYS A 665 -9.25 -17.94 38.98
C LYS A 665 -9.04 -19.14 38.05
N LEU A 666 -9.24 -18.90 36.74
CA LEU A 666 -9.17 -19.89 35.70
C LEU A 666 -8.24 -19.40 34.58
N PHE A 667 -7.29 -20.21 34.17
CA PHE A 667 -6.53 -20.01 32.95
C PHE A 667 -7.30 -20.52 31.73
N VAL A 668 -7.44 -19.68 30.71
CA VAL A 668 -8.16 -19.98 29.46
C VAL A 668 -7.26 -19.75 28.28
N CYS A 669 -7.24 -20.67 27.33
CA CYS A 669 -6.53 -20.54 26.06
C CYS A 669 -7.51 -20.40 24.89
N LYS A 670 -7.08 -19.71 23.83
CA LYS A 670 -7.84 -19.61 22.56
C LYS A 670 -8.07 -20.97 21.86
N CYS A 671 -7.27 -22.00 22.19
CA CYS A 671 -7.47 -23.37 21.68
C CYS A 671 -8.56 -24.17 22.44
N GLY A 672 -9.25 -23.55 23.41
CA GLY A 672 -10.27 -24.19 24.23
C GLY A 672 -9.76 -24.78 25.55
N HIS A 673 -8.44 -24.90 25.76
CA HIS A 673 -7.89 -25.39 27.02
C HIS A 673 -8.26 -24.47 28.19
N ARG A 674 -8.72 -25.06 29.30
CA ARG A 674 -9.08 -24.37 30.55
C ARG A 674 -8.50 -25.12 31.73
N GLU A 675 -7.87 -24.44 32.68
CA GLU A 675 -7.36 -25.01 33.92
C GLU A 675 -7.54 -24.05 35.10
N LYS A 676 -7.84 -24.54 36.29
CA LYS A 676 -7.90 -23.73 37.51
C LYS A 676 -6.48 -23.32 37.91
N LEU A 677 -6.36 -22.17 38.63
CA LEU A 677 -5.06 -21.67 39.08
C LEU A 677 -4.33 -22.72 39.91
N SER A 678 -5.03 -23.43 40.83
CA SER A 678 -4.48 -24.52 41.65
C SER A 678 -3.96 -25.71 40.82
N ALA A 679 -4.64 -26.06 39.73
CA ALA A 679 -4.17 -27.11 38.81
C ALA A 679 -2.95 -26.67 38.03
N PHE A 680 -2.91 -25.42 37.59
CA PHE A 680 -1.74 -24.82 36.93
C PHE A 680 -0.51 -24.81 37.86
N GLU A 681 -0.69 -24.43 39.12
CA GLU A 681 0.39 -24.41 40.12
C GLU A 681 0.91 -25.83 40.37
N LYS A 682 0.06 -26.81 40.59
CA LYS A 682 0.45 -28.23 40.73
C LYS A 682 1.22 -28.77 39.51
N ARG A 683 0.74 -28.44 38.31
CA ARG A 683 1.43 -28.80 37.06
C ARG A 683 2.80 -28.15 36.93
N ARG A 684 2.94 -26.92 37.40
CA ARG A 684 4.20 -26.18 37.40
C ARG A 684 5.20 -26.74 38.42
N GLU A 685 4.71 -27.19 39.56
CA GLU A 685 5.52 -27.87 40.60
C GLU A 685 5.96 -29.25 40.12
N SER A 686 5.04 -30.03 39.50
CA SER A 686 5.35 -31.37 38.98
C SER A 686 6.25 -31.38 37.75
N SER A 687 6.30 -30.27 36.97
CA SER A 687 7.15 -30.15 35.79
C SER A 687 8.59 -29.72 36.10
N GLY A 688 9.03 -29.73 37.38
CA GLY A 688 10.42 -29.57 37.79
C GLY A 688 11.06 -28.24 37.38
N GLY A 689 10.27 -27.19 37.34
CA GLY A 689 10.76 -25.83 37.06
C GLY A 689 11.53 -25.24 38.23
N ALA A 690 12.72 -25.79 38.55
CA ALA A 690 13.71 -25.12 39.35
C ALA A 690 13.96 -23.75 38.71
N LYS A 691 13.84 -22.68 39.49
CA LYS A 691 14.25 -21.33 39.04
C LYS A 691 15.72 -21.47 38.65
N ALA A 692 15.99 -21.48 37.33
CA ALA A 692 17.35 -21.38 36.83
C ALA A 692 17.96 -20.11 37.46
N ASN A 693 18.94 -20.27 38.31
CA ASN A 693 19.62 -19.17 38.96
C ASN A 693 20.34 -18.37 37.86
N LYS A 694 20.44 -17.06 37.99
CA LYS A 694 21.16 -16.22 37.02
C LYS A 694 22.56 -16.76 36.68
N LYS A 695 23.20 -17.46 37.67
CA LYS A 695 24.46 -18.13 37.50
C LYS A 695 24.39 -19.37 36.60
N ASP A 696 23.28 -20.14 36.62
CA ASP A 696 23.10 -21.34 35.77
C ASP A 696 22.79 -20.97 34.33
N VAL A 697 22.02 -19.88 34.10
CA VAL A 697 21.78 -19.32 32.77
C VAL A 697 23.07 -18.76 32.16
N GLN A 698 23.92 -18.10 32.97
CA GLN A 698 25.23 -17.63 32.51
C GLN A 698 26.20 -18.80 32.23
N LYS A 699 26.13 -19.88 33.00
CA LYS A 699 26.93 -21.09 32.74
C LYS A 699 26.49 -21.81 31.45
N PHE A 700 25.18 -21.87 31.19
CA PHE A 700 24.62 -22.45 29.98
C PHE A 700 24.94 -21.61 28.73
N LEU A 701 24.87 -20.27 28.84
CA LEU A 701 25.25 -19.36 27.76
C LEU A 701 26.77 -19.42 27.49
N LYS A 702 27.62 -19.58 28.54
CA LYS A 702 29.05 -19.79 28.35
C LYS A 702 29.42 -21.15 27.76
N GLN A 703 28.59 -22.18 27.94
CA GLN A 703 28.78 -23.48 27.31
C GLN A 703 28.33 -23.51 25.83
N GLN A 704 27.46 -22.61 25.41
CA GLN A 704 27.08 -22.44 23.98
C GLN A 704 28.06 -21.54 23.20
N ASP A 705 28.93 -20.78 23.89
CA ASP A 705 29.96 -19.95 23.27
C ASP A 705 31.30 -20.68 23.08
N GLU A 706 31.42 -21.96 23.46
CA GLU A 706 32.58 -22.78 23.05
C GLU A 706 32.25 -23.41 21.67
N PRO A 707 32.92 -22.96 20.58
CA PRO A 707 32.77 -23.60 19.29
C PRO A 707 33.30 -25.02 19.35
N GLU A 708 32.45 -25.98 18.97
CA GLU A 708 32.92 -27.34 18.68
C GLU A 708 34.15 -27.29 17.75
N ASN A 709 35.18 -28.04 18.13
CA ASN A 709 36.46 -28.13 17.45
C ASN A 709 36.27 -28.51 15.98
N THR A 710 36.19 -27.55 15.10
CA THR A 710 36.30 -27.77 13.66
C THR A 710 37.63 -27.17 13.18
N ALA A 711 38.25 -27.79 12.18
CA ALA A 711 39.53 -27.38 11.59
C ALA A 711 39.60 -25.86 11.24
N MET A 712 38.43 -25.22 11.10
CA MET A 712 38.29 -23.79 10.86
C MET A 712 38.52 -22.93 12.13
N ALA A 713 38.16 -23.44 13.32
CA ALA A 713 38.39 -22.77 14.57
C ALA A 713 39.90 -22.82 14.99
N GLU A 714 40.59 -23.91 14.62
CA GLU A 714 42.07 -24.00 14.78
C GLU A 714 42.84 -23.07 13.80
N ALA A 715 42.33 -22.91 12.58
CA ALA A 715 42.92 -22.00 11.61
C ALA A 715 42.73 -20.53 12.02
N LEU A 716 41.59 -20.15 12.62
CA LEU A 716 41.37 -18.82 13.20
C LEU A 716 42.23 -18.54 14.44
N LYS A 717 42.41 -19.53 15.32
CA LYS A 717 43.33 -19.42 16.47
C LYS A 717 44.80 -19.23 16.05
N LYS A 718 45.25 -19.88 14.97
CA LYS A 718 46.61 -19.70 14.40
C LYS A 718 46.80 -18.34 13.72
N LEU A 719 45.73 -17.69 13.26
CA LEU A 719 45.79 -16.32 12.66
C LEU A 719 45.78 -15.22 13.73
N LEU A 720 45.17 -15.44 14.89
CA LEU A 720 45.08 -14.47 15.97
C LEU A 720 46.29 -14.50 16.95
N ASN A 721 47.17 -15.50 16.88
CA ASN A 721 48.39 -15.61 17.71
C ASN A 721 49.70 -15.35 16.93
N LYS A 722 49.61 -14.62 15.80
CA LYS A 722 50.78 -14.02 15.17
C LYS A 722 50.69 -12.50 15.31
N ASP A 723 51.15 -12.05 16.49
CA ASP A 723 51.93 -10.82 16.72
C ASP A 723 52.63 -10.95 18.07
#